data_5c8b87a0c8faf97c6e9131c97382c633
#
_entry.id   5c8b87a0c8faf97c6e9131c97382c633
#
_cell.length_a   1.000
_cell.length_b   1.000
_cell.length_c   1.000
_cell.angle_alpha   90.00
_cell.angle_beta   90.00
_cell.angle_gamma   90.00
#
_symmetry.space_group_name_H-M   'P 1'
#
loop_
_entity.id
_entity.type
_entity.pdbx_description
1 polymer ?
#
loop_
_entity_poly.entity_id
_entity_poly.type
_entity_poly.pdbx_seq_one_letter_code
_entity_poly.pdbx_strand_id
1 'polypeptide(L)'
;MNEALTSIKGIGPGREKQLHKLGIDTVSNLLAYFPRSYEDRRKIYSIKELETGITAGVVGSVVSITEKRPRPRLSILEVIITDGTGPMKIVLFNQGYKKNFYKKGQRLYAYGKAEFQYGSMQMNSPQIENLGPDAMPYTGIVPIYPLVDGVSQYVVRASIRNWFEVHHTMDEILPPEIMNYHASMKRYDAFKEMHFPSSSESHEKARYQLAYEELFIMQSGLALLRNKEQCHVGPKMEPDGTLMEQCRTNLPFQLTGDQERAVTEISQDMQDERPMQRLLQGDVGSGKTVVATLSLVKAVENGYQAVIMAPTEILATQHYEGITEFCKTLPINIALLTGSTPKKEKDRIYEELANGTIQLIIGTHALIQDKVQFKNLGLVIIDEQHRFGVNQRAALQHKGVYPHVLIMTATPIPRTMTLSVYGDLAVSLIKEMPPGRKPVKTYVVDSSYKERLRVFFGKEMAAGHQVYVVCPLVEESEKLDLQAAEELFLELKDYFYKSFEVGLVHGRMNPKEKDEVMQAFHNGRTQLLVSTTVIEVGVNVPNATIMCIEGAERFGLSQLHQLRGRVGRGDIQAYCILVSDSKGDVSQERLRLMESTQDGFELAEQDLLLRGSGQLFGLAQSGLPDLRVANIIKDIDILVAARNDVLLYIREFGINQLEIQMKEELSKRFGEKFLRILYN
;
A
#
# COMPACT_ATOMS: atom_id res chain seq x y z
N MET A 1 25.57 -8.95 -17.45
CA MET A 1 25.26 -10.16 -16.66
C MET A 1 24.05 -10.96 -17.16
N ASN A 2 23.74 -10.95 -18.43
CA ASN A 2 22.75 -11.86 -19.04
C ASN A 2 23.37 -13.22 -19.41
N GLU A 3 24.34 -13.69 -18.62
CA GLU A 3 24.99 -14.99 -18.84
C GLU A 3 24.03 -16.12 -18.51
N ALA A 4 24.12 -17.19 -19.32
CA ALA A 4 23.36 -18.41 -19.08
C ALA A 4 23.80 -19.09 -17.77
N LEU A 5 22.88 -19.71 -17.05
CA LEU A 5 23.17 -20.43 -15.79
C LEU A 5 24.23 -21.53 -15.95
N THR A 6 24.30 -22.13 -17.14
CA THR A 6 25.28 -23.16 -17.49
C THR A 6 26.74 -22.70 -17.51
N SER A 7 27.00 -21.37 -17.49
CA SER A 7 28.35 -20.84 -17.35
C SER A 7 28.92 -21.09 -15.93
N ILE A 8 28.06 -21.33 -14.95
CA ILE A 8 28.48 -21.58 -13.57
C ILE A 8 28.92 -23.06 -13.42
N LYS A 9 30.14 -23.26 -12.94
CA LYS A 9 30.65 -24.60 -12.67
C LYS A 9 29.70 -25.42 -11.79
N GLY A 10 29.31 -26.58 -12.28
CA GLY A 10 28.42 -27.51 -11.56
C GLY A 10 26.93 -27.33 -11.85
N ILE A 11 26.53 -26.39 -12.70
CA ILE A 11 25.17 -26.28 -13.22
C ILE A 11 25.12 -27.01 -14.58
N GLY A 12 24.62 -28.26 -14.56
CA GLY A 12 24.27 -29.00 -15.75
C GLY A 12 22.76 -28.89 -16.03
N PRO A 13 22.25 -29.46 -17.14
CA PRO A 13 20.84 -29.35 -17.57
C PRO A 13 19.81 -29.72 -16.50
N GLY A 14 20.14 -30.64 -15.61
CA GLY A 14 19.25 -31.05 -14.51
C GLY A 14 19.09 -29.98 -13.43
N ARG A 15 20.16 -29.32 -13.04
CA ARG A 15 20.13 -28.21 -12.06
C ARG A 15 19.56 -26.93 -12.67
N GLU A 16 19.89 -26.62 -13.90
CA GLU A 16 19.31 -25.53 -14.66
C GLU A 16 17.78 -25.63 -14.69
N LYS A 17 17.25 -26.82 -15.03
CA LYS A 17 15.80 -27.08 -15.03
C LYS A 17 15.15 -26.91 -13.65
N GLN A 18 15.91 -27.17 -12.57
CA GLN A 18 15.44 -26.91 -11.20
C GLN A 18 15.41 -25.41 -10.89
N LEU A 19 16.42 -24.64 -11.30
CA LEU A 19 16.48 -23.21 -11.11
C LEU A 19 15.40 -22.48 -11.91
N HIS A 20 15.11 -22.91 -13.13
CA HIS A 20 13.99 -22.38 -13.93
C HIS A 20 12.62 -22.51 -13.24
N LYS A 21 12.39 -23.56 -12.44
CA LYS A 21 11.16 -23.69 -11.63
C LYS A 21 11.00 -22.59 -10.58
N LEU A 22 12.11 -21.95 -10.16
CA LEU A 22 12.13 -20.81 -9.25
C LEU A 22 12.03 -19.46 -9.96
N GLY A 23 11.89 -19.44 -11.31
CA GLY A 23 11.95 -18.22 -12.11
C GLY A 23 13.37 -17.65 -12.26
N ILE A 24 14.39 -18.50 -12.06
CA ILE A 24 15.80 -18.12 -12.18
C ILE A 24 16.31 -18.59 -13.54
N ASP A 25 16.43 -17.65 -14.49
CA ASP A 25 16.80 -17.95 -15.87
C ASP A 25 18.21 -17.50 -16.24
N THR A 26 18.79 -16.56 -15.49
CA THR A 26 20.11 -15.97 -15.73
C THR A 26 20.93 -15.95 -14.45
N VAL A 27 22.25 -15.72 -14.60
CA VAL A 27 23.17 -15.51 -13.47
C VAL A 27 22.71 -14.30 -12.64
N SER A 28 22.24 -13.22 -13.28
CA SER A 28 21.73 -12.04 -12.59
C SER A 28 20.50 -12.36 -11.74
N ASN A 29 19.57 -13.20 -12.25
CA ASN A 29 18.41 -13.63 -11.44
C ASN A 29 18.85 -14.51 -10.26
N LEU A 30 19.85 -15.37 -10.45
CA LEU A 30 20.37 -16.22 -9.38
C LEU A 30 21.00 -15.40 -8.25
N LEU A 31 21.83 -14.43 -8.58
CA LEU A 31 22.47 -13.56 -7.58
C LEU A 31 21.48 -12.62 -6.89
N ALA A 32 20.41 -12.24 -7.57
CA ALA A 32 19.34 -11.43 -6.98
C ALA A 32 18.25 -12.27 -6.27
N TYR A 33 18.42 -13.59 -6.18
CA TYR A 33 17.52 -14.48 -5.45
C TYR A 33 17.95 -14.57 -3.98
N PHE A 34 17.62 -13.55 -3.20
CA PHE A 34 18.06 -13.42 -1.82
C PHE A 34 17.39 -14.41 -0.86
N PRO A 35 18.07 -14.81 0.24
CA PRO A 35 17.50 -15.64 1.28
C PRO A 35 16.31 -14.94 1.98
N ARG A 36 15.29 -15.72 2.35
CA ARG A 36 14.17 -15.21 3.16
C ARG A 36 14.50 -15.12 4.66
N SER A 37 15.48 -15.91 5.12
CA SER A 37 15.91 -15.99 6.53
C SER A 37 17.27 -16.62 6.63
N TYR A 38 17.86 -16.56 7.82
CA TYR A 38 19.16 -17.14 8.10
C TYR A 38 19.10 -18.00 9.36
N GLU A 39 19.87 -19.07 9.39
CA GLU A 39 20.08 -19.92 10.55
C GLU A 39 21.50 -19.73 11.07
N ASP A 40 21.60 -19.33 12.34
CA ASP A 40 22.91 -19.22 12.99
C ASP A 40 23.38 -20.62 13.48
N ARG A 41 24.31 -21.20 12.73
CA ARG A 41 24.89 -22.52 13.02
C ARG A 41 26.33 -22.42 13.51
N ARG A 42 26.75 -21.25 13.98
CA ARG A 42 28.14 -21.04 14.45
C ARG A 42 28.47 -21.84 15.68
N LYS A 43 27.50 -22.09 16.55
CA LYS A 43 27.68 -22.86 17.78
C LYS A 43 27.12 -24.29 17.62
N ILE A 44 27.99 -25.29 17.81
CA ILE A 44 27.59 -26.69 17.96
C ILE A 44 27.45 -26.95 19.45
N TYR A 45 26.29 -27.42 19.85
CA TYR A 45 25.98 -27.75 21.25
C TYR A 45 26.29 -29.21 21.52
N SER A 46 26.76 -29.52 22.74
CA SER A 46 26.69 -30.89 23.22
C SER A 46 25.26 -31.23 23.61
N ILE A 47 24.89 -32.53 23.55
CA ILE A 47 23.52 -32.98 23.90
C ILE A 47 23.17 -32.59 25.32
N LYS A 48 24.14 -32.61 26.23
CA LYS A 48 23.96 -32.24 27.64
C LYS A 48 23.66 -30.75 27.85
N GLU A 49 24.12 -29.86 26.95
CA GLU A 49 23.90 -28.41 27.02
C GLU A 49 22.57 -28.00 26.42
N LEU A 50 21.82 -28.91 25.81
CA LEU A 50 20.54 -28.56 25.20
C LEU A 50 19.49 -28.24 26.25
N GLU A 51 18.82 -27.10 26.07
CA GLU A 51 17.65 -26.70 26.84
C GLU A 51 16.40 -26.77 25.96
N THR A 52 15.25 -26.99 26.59
CA THR A 52 13.97 -27.03 25.89
C THR A 52 13.64 -25.69 25.28
N GLY A 53 13.30 -25.67 23.99
CA GLY A 53 12.88 -24.48 23.26
C GLY A 53 13.99 -23.81 22.45
N ILE A 54 15.27 -24.12 22.68
CA ILE A 54 16.36 -23.57 21.87
C ILE A 54 16.46 -24.26 20.51
N THR A 55 16.82 -23.48 19.49
CA THR A 55 17.22 -24.01 18.18
C THR A 55 18.74 -24.19 18.15
N ALA A 56 19.20 -25.40 17.96
CA ALA A 56 20.61 -25.76 18.10
C ALA A 56 21.07 -26.76 17.05
N GLY A 57 22.37 -26.71 16.76
CA GLY A 57 23.07 -27.74 15.95
C GLY A 57 23.80 -28.73 16.86
N VAL A 58 23.62 -30.01 16.59
CA VAL A 58 24.25 -31.11 17.37
C VAL A 58 24.93 -32.08 16.41
N VAL A 59 26.13 -32.52 16.73
CA VAL A 59 26.82 -33.60 16.06
C VAL A 59 26.75 -34.84 16.92
N GLY A 60 26.28 -35.96 16.36
CA GLY A 60 26.24 -37.22 17.11
C GLY A 60 26.35 -38.45 16.18
N SER A 61 26.75 -39.58 16.78
CA SER A 61 26.78 -40.87 16.09
C SER A 61 25.49 -41.64 16.29
N VAL A 62 24.98 -42.23 15.24
CA VAL A 62 23.73 -43.02 15.26
C VAL A 62 23.90 -44.25 16.14
N VAL A 63 23.07 -44.39 17.14
CA VAL A 63 23.02 -45.53 18.07
C VAL A 63 21.97 -46.57 17.60
N SER A 64 20.77 -46.08 17.28
CA SER A 64 19.67 -46.94 16.84
C SER A 64 18.73 -46.22 15.88
N ILE A 65 18.03 -46.98 15.06
CA ILE A 65 17.06 -46.52 14.07
C ILE A 65 15.81 -47.38 14.21
N THR A 66 14.67 -46.77 14.54
CA THR A 66 13.40 -47.48 14.78
C THR A 66 12.28 -46.81 14.02
N GLU A 67 11.51 -47.60 13.26
CA GLU A 67 10.29 -47.12 12.61
C GLU A 67 9.07 -47.60 13.38
N LYS A 68 8.15 -46.70 13.72
CA LYS A 68 6.87 -46.98 14.38
C LYS A 68 5.73 -46.53 13.49
N ARG A 69 4.63 -47.27 13.47
CA ARG A 69 3.41 -46.93 12.73
C ARG A 69 2.21 -46.96 13.68
N PRO A 70 2.04 -45.87 14.48
CA PRO A 70 1.00 -45.83 15.52
C PRO A 70 -0.42 -45.77 14.95
N ARG A 71 -0.60 -45.31 13.70
CA ARG A 71 -1.90 -45.20 13.01
C ARG A 71 -1.72 -45.48 11.51
N PRO A 72 -2.77 -45.95 10.79
CA PRO A 72 -2.78 -45.95 9.32
C PRO A 72 -2.45 -44.53 8.81
N ARG A 73 -1.49 -44.37 7.91
CA ARG A 73 -0.99 -43.14 7.32
C ARG A 73 -0.03 -42.30 8.20
N LEU A 74 0.36 -42.77 9.38
CA LEU A 74 1.37 -42.08 10.21
C LEU A 74 2.57 -43.04 10.43
N SER A 75 3.70 -42.72 9.81
CA SER A 75 5.00 -43.39 10.05
C SER A 75 5.89 -42.41 10.84
N ILE A 76 6.48 -42.88 11.92
CA ILE A 76 7.43 -42.17 12.75
C ILE A 76 8.76 -42.91 12.69
N LEU A 77 9.79 -42.27 12.12
CA LEU A 77 11.15 -42.76 12.13
C LEU A 77 11.91 -42.08 13.27
N GLU A 78 12.34 -42.85 14.24
CA GLU A 78 13.16 -42.39 15.37
C GLU A 78 14.62 -42.81 15.11
N VAL A 79 15.52 -41.83 15.09
CA VAL A 79 16.96 -42.01 15.02
C VAL A 79 17.57 -41.50 16.31
N ILE A 80 18.18 -42.38 17.10
CA ILE A 80 18.85 -42.00 18.33
C ILE A 80 20.32 -41.78 18.01
N ILE A 81 20.80 -40.59 18.36
CA ILE A 81 22.22 -40.20 18.24
C ILE A 81 22.82 -39.92 19.60
N THR A 82 24.15 -40.04 19.72
CA THR A 82 24.92 -39.68 20.90
C THR A 82 26.21 -38.99 20.49
N ASP A 83 26.60 -37.99 21.27
CA ASP A 83 27.88 -37.29 21.18
C ASP A 83 28.86 -37.73 22.30
N GLY A 84 28.46 -38.72 23.10
CA GLY A 84 29.20 -39.16 24.31
C GLY A 84 28.76 -38.43 25.60
N THR A 85 28.05 -37.29 25.52
CA THR A 85 27.55 -36.58 26.70
C THR A 85 26.14 -37.01 27.08
N GLY A 86 25.36 -37.52 26.11
CA GLY A 86 24.00 -38.01 26.32
C GLY A 86 23.38 -38.52 25.01
N PRO A 87 22.21 -39.18 25.10
CA PRO A 87 21.42 -39.55 23.91
C PRO A 87 20.42 -38.45 23.55
N MET A 88 20.20 -38.26 22.27
CA MET A 88 19.16 -37.40 21.72
C MET A 88 18.35 -38.15 20.64
N LYS A 89 17.05 -37.97 20.61
CA LYS A 89 16.16 -38.56 19.64
C LYS A 89 15.85 -37.58 18.50
N ILE A 90 16.06 -38.00 17.27
CA ILE A 90 15.61 -37.34 16.06
C ILE A 90 14.32 -38.01 15.62
N VAL A 91 13.23 -37.26 15.51
CA VAL A 91 11.90 -37.79 15.14
C VAL A 91 11.51 -37.26 13.77
N LEU A 92 11.27 -38.12 12.81
CA LEU A 92 10.88 -37.79 11.44
C LEU A 92 9.47 -38.36 11.16
N PHE A 93 8.52 -37.48 10.89
CA PHE A 93 7.13 -37.84 10.61
C PHE A 93 6.94 -38.14 9.12
N ASN A 94 6.28 -39.24 8.80
CA ASN A 94 5.97 -39.70 7.44
C ASN A 94 7.19 -39.83 6.50
N GLN A 95 8.38 -40.02 7.07
CA GLN A 95 9.64 -40.16 6.33
C GLN A 95 10.29 -41.54 6.55
N GLY A 96 9.47 -42.59 6.72
CA GLY A 96 9.96 -43.98 6.90
C GLY A 96 10.88 -44.45 5.78
N TYR A 97 10.72 -43.92 4.55
CA TYR A 97 11.60 -44.21 3.42
C TYR A 97 13.07 -43.81 3.67
N LYS A 98 13.33 -42.91 4.61
CA LYS A 98 14.69 -42.51 4.99
C LYS A 98 15.39 -43.47 5.91
N LYS A 99 14.74 -44.54 6.37
CA LYS A 99 15.34 -45.54 7.26
C LYS A 99 16.64 -46.11 6.70
N ASN A 100 16.69 -46.35 5.41
CA ASN A 100 17.86 -46.93 4.72
C ASN A 100 18.98 -45.93 4.44
N PHE A 101 18.74 -44.61 4.67
CA PHE A 101 19.75 -43.57 4.52
C PHE A 101 20.67 -43.44 5.74
N TYR A 102 20.29 -43.99 6.86
CA TYR A 102 21.05 -43.91 8.10
C TYR A 102 21.63 -45.29 8.47
N LYS A 103 22.84 -45.30 9.00
CA LYS A 103 23.52 -46.53 9.45
C LYS A 103 24.02 -46.35 10.88
N LYS A 104 23.99 -47.43 11.68
CA LYS A 104 24.54 -47.42 13.04
C LYS A 104 26.04 -47.04 13.00
N GLY A 105 26.48 -46.18 13.88
CA GLY A 105 27.83 -45.58 13.92
C GLY A 105 28.07 -44.42 12.97
N GLN A 106 27.12 -44.11 12.07
CA GLN A 106 27.22 -42.97 11.18
C GLN A 106 27.15 -41.65 11.95
N ARG A 107 28.04 -40.68 11.64
CA ARG A 107 27.99 -39.33 12.20
C ARG A 107 26.96 -38.49 11.47
N LEU A 108 26.11 -37.83 12.23
CA LEU A 108 25.08 -36.92 11.73
C LEU A 108 25.24 -35.56 12.40
N TYR A 109 24.98 -34.52 11.64
CA TYR A 109 24.67 -33.18 12.17
C TYR A 109 23.18 -32.97 12.08
N ALA A 110 22.54 -32.64 13.19
CA ALA A 110 21.12 -32.31 13.28
C ALA A 110 20.95 -30.88 13.76
N TYR A 111 20.19 -30.06 13.03
CA TYR A 111 19.87 -28.69 13.39
C TYR A 111 18.35 -28.53 13.48
N GLY A 112 17.88 -28.09 14.65
CA GLY A 112 16.46 -27.94 14.89
C GLY A 112 16.15 -27.48 16.31
N LYS A 113 14.85 -27.31 16.60
CA LYS A 113 14.37 -26.97 17.94
C LYS A 113 14.48 -28.17 18.86
N ALA A 114 15.19 -28.00 19.97
CA ALA A 114 15.34 -29.03 20.99
C ALA A 114 14.13 -28.97 21.93
N GLU A 115 13.54 -30.13 22.22
CA GLU A 115 12.40 -30.27 23.13
C GLU A 115 12.62 -31.48 24.06
N PHE A 116 12.28 -31.34 25.35
CA PHE A 116 12.31 -32.46 26.27
C PHE A 116 10.92 -33.07 26.31
N GLN A 117 10.76 -34.24 25.73
CA GLN A 117 9.48 -34.96 25.71
C GLN A 117 9.71 -36.45 25.98
N TYR A 118 8.75 -37.09 26.63
CA TYR A 118 8.79 -38.52 26.96
C TYR A 118 10.09 -38.97 27.61
N GLY A 119 10.63 -38.13 28.53
CA GLY A 119 11.83 -38.44 29.29
C GLY A 119 13.16 -38.39 28.53
N SER A 120 13.18 -37.82 27.33
CA SER A 120 14.38 -37.67 26.53
C SER A 120 14.41 -36.34 25.76
N MET A 121 15.61 -35.84 25.52
CA MET A 121 15.81 -34.71 24.59
C MET A 121 15.54 -35.20 23.18
N GLN A 122 14.76 -34.44 22.42
CA GLN A 122 14.43 -34.75 21.03
C GLN A 122 14.40 -33.52 20.13
N MET A 123 14.56 -33.74 18.82
CA MET A 123 14.30 -32.77 17.78
C MET A 123 13.28 -33.34 16.79
N ASN A 124 12.21 -32.58 16.54
CA ASN A 124 11.14 -32.96 15.62
C ASN A 124 11.44 -32.42 14.22
N SER A 125 11.58 -33.32 13.25
CA SER A 125 11.91 -33.01 11.83
C SER A 125 13.06 -32.03 11.64
N PRO A 126 14.23 -32.21 12.33
CA PRO A 126 15.37 -31.31 12.15
C PRO A 126 15.94 -31.43 10.74
N GLN A 127 16.74 -30.45 10.33
CA GLN A 127 17.61 -30.59 9.18
C GLN A 127 18.76 -31.55 9.54
N ILE A 128 19.02 -32.52 8.68
CA ILE A 128 20.02 -33.54 8.96
C ILE A 128 21.04 -33.56 7.82
N GLU A 129 22.31 -33.51 8.19
CA GLU A 129 23.43 -33.68 7.27
C GLU A 129 24.25 -34.93 7.67
N ASN A 130 24.56 -35.79 6.67
CA ASN A 130 25.44 -36.94 6.88
C ASN A 130 26.88 -36.44 6.87
N LEU A 131 27.62 -36.72 7.95
CA LEU A 131 29.02 -36.33 8.05
C LEU A 131 29.93 -37.55 7.75
N GLY A 132 31.02 -37.28 7.06
CA GLY A 132 32.12 -38.27 6.98
C GLY A 132 32.79 -38.51 8.35
N PRO A 133 33.65 -39.50 8.48
CA PRO A 133 34.28 -39.85 9.77
C PRO A 133 34.93 -38.71 10.49
N ASP A 134 35.67 -37.85 9.77
CA ASP A 134 36.39 -36.67 10.30
C ASP A 134 35.83 -35.34 9.80
N ALA A 135 34.69 -35.35 9.08
CA ALA A 135 34.10 -34.15 8.54
C ALA A 135 33.42 -33.32 9.67
N MET A 136 33.64 -32.01 9.64
CA MET A 136 32.91 -31.07 10.45
C MET A 136 31.70 -30.53 9.69
N PRO A 137 30.58 -30.27 10.37
CA PRO A 137 29.44 -29.63 9.73
C PRO A 137 29.80 -28.22 9.31
N TYR A 138 29.07 -27.70 8.33
CA TYR A 138 29.19 -26.29 7.98
C TYR A 138 28.72 -25.43 9.16
N THR A 139 29.65 -24.70 9.75
CA THR A 139 29.41 -23.76 10.84
C THR A 139 29.41 -22.33 10.29
N GLY A 140 28.37 -21.56 10.56
CA GLY A 140 28.24 -20.20 10.06
C GLY A 140 26.80 -19.72 10.07
N ILE A 141 26.56 -18.57 9.48
CA ILE A 141 25.21 -18.08 9.22
C ILE A 141 24.77 -18.68 7.87
N VAL A 142 23.79 -19.57 7.92
CA VAL A 142 23.35 -20.34 6.75
C VAL A 142 22.11 -19.73 6.12
N PRO A 143 22.14 -19.34 4.83
CA PRO A 143 21.00 -18.75 4.15
C PRO A 143 19.90 -19.79 3.88
N ILE A 144 18.64 -19.40 4.06
CA ILE A 144 17.45 -20.18 3.74
C ILE A 144 16.69 -19.50 2.60
N TYR A 145 16.67 -20.14 1.44
CA TYR A 145 16.00 -19.62 0.25
C TYR A 145 14.53 -20.08 0.18
N PRO A 146 13.63 -19.28 -0.39
CA PRO A 146 12.30 -19.77 -0.79
C PRO A 146 12.47 -20.91 -1.80
N LEU A 147 11.67 -21.96 -1.70
CA LEU A 147 11.76 -23.12 -2.61
C LEU A 147 10.38 -23.52 -3.10
N VAL A 148 10.37 -24.19 -4.26
CA VAL A 148 9.23 -24.94 -4.81
C VAL A 148 9.54 -26.44 -4.80
N ASP A 149 8.51 -27.26 -4.97
CA ASP A 149 8.65 -28.71 -4.98
C ASP A 149 9.67 -29.20 -6.02
N GLY A 150 10.57 -30.07 -5.56
CA GLY A 150 11.62 -30.67 -6.38
C GLY A 150 12.92 -29.86 -6.52
N VAL A 151 13.03 -28.73 -5.80
CA VAL A 151 14.27 -27.94 -5.68
C VAL A 151 14.79 -28.01 -4.25
N SER A 152 16.08 -28.21 -4.06
CA SER A 152 16.70 -28.28 -2.72
C SER A 152 17.50 -27.01 -2.39
N GLN A 153 17.60 -26.67 -1.08
CA GLN A 153 18.47 -25.61 -0.57
C GLN A 153 19.92 -25.79 -1.06
N TYR A 154 20.38 -27.05 -1.15
CA TYR A 154 21.72 -27.36 -1.60
C TYR A 154 22.00 -26.86 -3.03
N VAL A 155 21.05 -27.06 -3.95
CA VAL A 155 21.24 -26.64 -5.35
C VAL A 155 21.41 -25.13 -5.45
N VAL A 156 20.56 -24.35 -4.77
CA VAL A 156 20.64 -22.88 -4.80
C VAL A 156 21.94 -22.40 -4.15
N ARG A 157 22.24 -22.89 -2.94
CA ARG A 157 23.46 -22.51 -2.20
C ARG A 157 24.74 -22.86 -2.96
N ALA A 158 24.82 -24.06 -3.50
CA ALA A 158 26.00 -24.51 -4.26
C ALA A 158 26.19 -23.71 -5.54
N SER A 159 25.12 -23.42 -6.25
CA SER A 159 25.17 -22.61 -7.48
C SER A 159 25.69 -21.21 -7.23
N ILE A 160 25.18 -20.53 -6.20
CA ILE A 160 25.62 -19.17 -5.81
C ILE A 160 27.06 -19.20 -5.30
N ARG A 161 27.42 -20.18 -4.46
CA ARG A 161 28.80 -20.33 -3.95
C ARG A 161 29.79 -20.54 -5.07
N ASN A 162 29.50 -21.43 -6.01
CA ASN A 162 30.39 -21.71 -7.14
C ASN A 162 30.62 -20.48 -8.02
N TRP A 163 29.62 -19.59 -8.11
CA TRP A 163 29.81 -18.33 -8.81
C TRP A 163 30.81 -17.43 -8.08
N PHE A 164 30.67 -17.25 -6.75
CA PHE A 164 31.59 -16.43 -5.93
C PHE A 164 33.01 -17.00 -5.82
N GLU A 165 33.18 -18.31 -6.03
CA GLU A 165 34.53 -18.94 -6.07
C GLU A 165 35.33 -18.56 -7.31
N VAL A 166 34.63 -18.26 -8.42
CA VAL A 166 35.26 -17.95 -9.71
C VAL A 166 35.34 -16.45 -9.93
N HIS A 167 34.32 -15.71 -9.52
CA HIS A 167 34.21 -14.27 -9.74
C HIS A 167 34.56 -13.52 -8.44
N HIS A 168 35.39 -12.49 -8.53
CA HIS A 168 35.86 -11.71 -7.38
C HIS A 168 35.50 -10.25 -7.47
N THR A 169 34.82 -9.83 -8.53
CA THR A 169 34.39 -8.45 -8.76
C THR A 169 33.00 -8.41 -9.39
N MET A 170 32.28 -7.32 -9.16
CA MET A 170 31.04 -6.95 -9.83
C MET A 170 31.11 -5.46 -10.20
N ASP A 171 30.45 -5.09 -11.30
CA ASP A 171 30.35 -3.69 -11.70
C ASP A 171 29.52 -2.91 -10.69
N GLU A 172 30.03 -1.74 -10.28
CA GLU A 172 29.28 -0.79 -9.47
C GLU A 172 28.24 -0.10 -10.34
N ILE A 173 27.06 0.16 -9.76
CA ILE A 173 25.94 0.82 -10.47
C ILE A 173 25.86 2.29 -10.08
N LEU A 174 26.12 2.59 -8.81
CA LEU A 174 26.05 3.96 -8.30
C LEU A 174 27.16 4.83 -8.93
N PRO A 175 26.88 6.11 -9.18
CA PRO A 175 27.90 7.06 -9.59
C PRO A 175 29.08 7.07 -8.60
N PRO A 176 30.34 7.22 -9.06
CA PRO A 176 31.52 7.24 -8.18
C PRO A 176 31.44 8.29 -7.08
N GLU A 177 30.81 9.42 -7.36
CA GLU A 177 30.62 10.52 -6.41
C GLU A 177 29.72 10.08 -5.25
N ILE A 178 28.64 9.36 -5.57
CA ILE A 178 27.71 8.82 -4.57
C ILE A 178 28.35 7.70 -3.77
N MET A 179 29.13 6.85 -4.43
CA MET A 179 29.89 5.77 -3.77
C MET A 179 30.80 6.30 -2.65
N ASN A 180 31.44 7.45 -2.84
CA ASN A 180 32.33 8.05 -1.86
C ASN A 180 31.61 8.55 -0.59
N TYR A 181 30.33 8.90 -0.68
CA TYR A 181 29.54 9.41 0.45
C TYR A 181 28.80 8.32 1.22
N HIS A 182 28.27 7.31 0.53
CA HIS A 182 27.33 6.35 1.12
C HIS A 182 27.76 4.90 1.04
N ALA A 183 28.68 4.52 0.16
CA ALA A 183 29.10 3.15 0.03
C ALA A 183 29.97 2.72 1.21
N SER A 184 29.40 1.96 2.11
CA SER A 184 30.12 1.29 3.19
C SER A 184 30.83 0.01 2.72
N MET A 185 30.48 -0.51 1.54
CA MET A 185 30.89 -1.80 1.03
C MET A 185 30.83 -1.84 -0.50
N LYS A 186 31.77 -2.53 -1.15
CA LYS A 186 31.70 -2.78 -2.59
C LYS A 186 30.51 -3.68 -2.91
N ARG A 187 29.92 -3.52 -4.08
CA ARG A 187 28.76 -4.28 -4.51
C ARG A 187 28.98 -5.79 -4.48
N TYR A 188 30.14 -6.25 -4.93
CA TYR A 188 30.51 -7.67 -4.83
C TYR A 188 30.44 -8.20 -3.40
N ASP A 189 31.03 -7.48 -2.45
CA ASP A 189 31.05 -7.85 -1.03
C ASP A 189 29.64 -7.81 -0.44
N ALA A 190 28.83 -6.81 -0.82
CA ALA A 190 27.45 -6.72 -0.39
C ALA A 190 26.61 -7.93 -0.85
N PHE A 191 26.70 -8.33 -2.11
CA PHE A 191 26.04 -9.55 -2.59
C PHE A 191 26.52 -10.79 -1.88
N LYS A 192 27.83 -10.91 -1.65
CA LYS A 192 28.44 -12.05 -0.95
C LYS A 192 27.96 -12.15 0.50
N GLU A 193 27.95 -11.02 1.23
CA GLU A 193 27.46 -10.96 2.62
C GLU A 193 25.95 -11.14 2.74
N MET A 194 25.16 -10.80 1.72
CA MET A 194 23.73 -11.13 1.67
C MET A 194 23.48 -12.63 1.48
N HIS A 195 24.35 -13.34 0.75
CA HIS A 195 24.19 -14.77 0.55
C HIS A 195 24.90 -15.62 1.62
N PHE A 196 26.07 -15.19 2.07
CA PHE A 196 26.90 -15.92 3.03
C PHE A 196 27.45 -14.95 4.07
N PRO A 197 26.65 -14.49 5.02
CA PRO A 197 27.06 -13.53 6.02
C PRO A 197 28.21 -14.03 6.87
N SER A 198 29.24 -13.22 7.02
CA SER A 198 30.35 -13.47 7.97
C SER A 198 29.94 -13.13 9.41
N SER A 199 29.10 -12.11 9.57
CA SER A 199 28.53 -11.67 10.84
C SER A 199 27.16 -11.02 10.62
N SER A 200 26.40 -10.83 11.70
CA SER A 200 25.13 -10.08 11.64
C SER A 200 25.37 -8.62 11.24
N GLU A 201 26.45 -8.01 11.72
CA GLU A 201 26.81 -6.63 11.38
C GLU A 201 27.13 -6.47 9.90
N SER A 202 27.95 -7.38 9.34
CA SER A 202 28.27 -7.39 7.90
C SER A 202 27.04 -7.59 7.04
N HIS A 203 26.12 -8.44 7.48
CA HIS A 203 24.84 -8.63 6.80
C HIS A 203 23.99 -7.35 6.78
N GLU A 204 23.87 -6.65 7.91
CA GLU A 204 23.12 -5.40 7.99
C GLU A 204 23.74 -4.32 7.08
N LYS A 205 25.06 -4.19 7.06
CA LYS A 205 25.76 -3.28 6.14
C LYS A 205 25.51 -3.64 4.68
N ALA A 206 25.55 -4.91 4.33
CA ALA A 206 25.29 -5.40 2.98
C ALA A 206 23.84 -5.12 2.58
N ARG A 207 22.88 -5.37 3.47
CA ARG A 207 21.46 -5.07 3.25
C ARG A 207 21.23 -3.58 3.05
N TYR A 208 21.84 -2.74 3.90
CA TYR A 208 21.78 -1.28 3.75
C TYR A 208 22.30 -0.83 2.38
N GLN A 209 23.48 -1.31 1.97
CA GLN A 209 24.11 -0.96 0.69
C GLN A 209 23.21 -1.31 -0.51
N LEU A 210 22.65 -2.53 -0.54
CA LEU A 210 21.80 -2.97 -1.65
C LEU A 210 20.43 -2.31 -1.62
N ALA A 211 19.86 -2.04 -0.44
CA ALA A 211 18.63 -1.29 -0.30
C ALA A 211 18.79 0.16 -0.78
N TYR A 212 19.90 0.80 -0.42
CA TYR A 212 20.22 2.14 -0.89
C TYR A 212 20.37 2.18 -2.42
N GLU A 213 21.09 1.22 -3.01
CA GLU A 213 21.26 1.10 -4.46
C GLU A 213 19.89 0.98 -5.17
N GLU A 214 18.99 0.12 -4.67
CA GLU A 214 17.65 -0.04 -5.24
C GLU A 214 16.84 1.25 -5.17
N LEU A 215 16.88 1.93 -4.03
CA LEU A 215 16.13 3.17 -3.80
C LEU A 215 16.72 4.35 -4.57
N PHE A 216 18.05 4.43 -4.73
CA PHE A 216 18.69 5.45 -5.56
C PHE A 216 18.30 5.31 -7.04
N ILE A 217 18.31 4.07 -7.58
CA ILE A 217 17.87 3.82 -8.96
C ILE A 217 16.39 4.21 -9.13
N MET A 218 15.55 3.85 -8.17
CA MET A 218 14.12 4.22 -8.20
C MET A 218 13.92 5.74 -8.20
N GLN A 219 14.61 6.46 -7.30
CA GLN A 219 14.52 7.91 -7.21
C GLN A 219 15.10 8.61 -8.45
N SER A 220 16.16 8.06 -9.03
CA SER A 220 16.71 8.55 -10.30
C SER A 220 15.70 8.45 -11.43
N GLY A 221 15.00 7.32 -11.54
CA GLY A 221 13.94 7.14 -12.53
C GLY A 221 12.79 8.14 -12.36
N LEU A 222 12.32 8.34 -11.12
CA LEU A 222 11.29 9.32 -10.81
C LEU A 222 11.73 10.76 -11.12
N ALA A 223 12.99 11.12 -10.81
CA ALA A 223 13.55 12.43 -11.12
C ALA A 223 13.62 12.71 -12.62
N LEU A 224 14.00 11.71 -13.42
CA LEU A 224 14.02 11.83 -14.87
C LEU A 224 12.64 12.01 -15.49
N LEU A 225 11.64 11.23 -15.00
CA LEU A 225 10.24 11.40 -15.41
C LEU A 225 9.72 12.81 -15.09
N ARG A 226 9.97 13.28 -13.86
CA ARG A 226 9.59 14.62 -13.43
C ARG A 226 10.21 15.72 -14.30
N ASN A 227 11.50 15.59 -14.60
CA ASN A 227 12.18 16.58 -15.45
C ASN A 227 11.54 16.67 -16.84
N LYS A 228 11.17 15.54 -17.43
CA LYS A 228 10.50 15.51 -18.73
C LYS A 228 9.16 16.24 -18.68
N GLU A 229 8.34 15.97 -17.68
CA GLU A 229 7.05 16.64 -17.52
C GLU A 229 7.21 18.16 -17.25
N GLN A 230 8.26 18.55 -16.55
CA GLN A 230 8.60 19.96 -16.28
C GLN A 230 9.21 20.73 -17.46
N CYS A 231 9.60 20.07 -18.55
CA CYS A 231 10.07 20.74 -19.77
C CYS A 231 8.96 21.40 -20.59
N HIS A 232 7.69 21.18 -20.22
CA HIS A 232 6.56 21.80 -20.91
C HIS A 232 6.20 23.16 -20.30
N VAL A 233 5.81 24.10 -21.15
CA VAL A 233 5.29 25.39 -20.71
C VAL A 233 3.79 25.26 -20.47
N GLY A 234 3.37 25.55 -19.26
CA GLY A 234 1.96 25.55 -18.84
C GLY A 234 1.33 26.94 -18.85
N PRO A 235 0.07 27.03 -18.47
CA PRO A 235 -0.63 28.30 -18.36
C PRO A 235 -0.11 29.09 -17.14
N LYS A 236 0.64 30.17 -17.38
CA LYS A 236 1.06 31.09 -16.31
C LYS A 236 -0.12 31.93 -15.87
N MET A 237 -0.39 31.98 -14.57
CA MET A 237 -1.47 32.77 -13.99
C MET A 237 -0.92 33.92 -13.18
N GLU A 238 -1.62 35.05 -13.24
CA GLU A 238 -1.29 36.25 -12.45
C GLU A 238 -1.61 36.04 -10.96
N PRO A 239 -1.10 36.89 -10.08
CA PRO A 239 -1.49 36.92 -8.66
C PRO A 239 -3.00 36.99 -8.45
N ASP A 240 -3.46 36.66 -7.25
CA ASP A 240 -4.88 36.67 -6.88
C ASP A 240 -5.50 38.04 -7.13
N GLY A 241 -6.62 38.08 -7.81
CA GLY A 241 -7.34 39.31 -8.17
C GLY A 241 -8.70 39.43 -7.47
N THR A 242 -9.59 40.22 -8.08
CA THR A 242 -10.88 40.61 -7.46
C THR A 242 -11.87 39.46 -7.31
N LEU A 243 -11.90 38.47 -8.24
CA LEU A 243 -12.80 37.32 -8.11
C LEU A 243 -12.38 36.40 -6.95
N MET A 244 -11.08 36.24 -6.78
CA MET A 244 -10.50 35.47 -5.67
C MET A 244 -10.84 36.12 -4.31
N GLU A 245 -10.68 37.45 -4.20
CA GLU A 245 -11.03 38.19 -2.99
C GLU A 245 -12.53 38.12 -2.67
N GLN A 246 -13.38 38.28 -3.69
CA GLN A 246 -14.83 38.14 -3.53
C GLN A 246 -15.20 36.71 -3.11
N CYS A 247 -14.60 35.68 -3.70
CA CYS A 247 -14.84 34.32 -3.29
C CYS A 247 -14.47 34.08 -1.82
N ARG A 248 -13.30 34.59 -1.37
CA ARG A 248 -12.85 34.49 0.03
C ARG A 248 -13.83 35.21 0.98
N THR A 249 -14.29 36.38 0.61
CA THR A 249 -15.24 37.18 1.43
C THR A 249 -16.60 36.51 1.55
N ASN A 250 -17.02 35.76 0.53
CA ASN A 250 -18.31 35.07 0.50
C ASN A 250 -18.30 33.71 1.28
N LEU A 251 -17.14 33.25 1.73
CA LEU A 251 -17.10 32.02 2.54
C LEU A 251 -17.80 32.25 3.88
N PRO A 252 -18.70 31.34 4.30
CA PRO A 252 -19.44 31.47 5.58
C PRO A 252 -18.56 31.16 6.81
N PHE A 253 -17.27 30.94 6.64
CA PHE A 253 -16.29 30.60 7.66
C PHE A 253 -14.91 31.13 7.29
N GLN A 254 -14.04 31.24 8.26
CA GLN A 254 -12.63 31.56 8.05
C GLN A 254 -11.84 30.26 7.70
N LEU A 255 -10.88 30.40 6.80
CA LEU A 255 -9.96 29.30 6.47
C LEU A 255 -9.06 29.00 7.67
N THR A 256 -8.71 27.72 7.84
CA THR A 256 -7.68 27.32 8.81
C THR A 256 -6.28 27.69 8.32
N GLY A 257 -5.29 27.74 9.23
CA GLY A 257 -3.92 28.03 8.86
C GLY A 257 -3.36 27.10 7.79
N ASP A 258 -3.70 25.80 7.86
CA ASP A 258 -3.28 24.81 6.87
C ASP A 258 -3.97 25.01 5.51
N GLN A 259 -5.25 25.40 5.49
CA GLN A 259 -5.98 25.70 4.26
C GLN A 259 -5.40 26.94 3.57
N GLU A 260 -5.12 28.02 4.31
CA GLU A 260 -4.48 29.23 3.77
C GLU A 260 -3.10 28.94 3.20
N ARG A 261 -2.30 28.15 3.90
CA ARG A 261 -1.00 27.73 3.42
C ARG A 261 -1.12 26.91 2.12
N ALA A 262 -2.05 25.95 2.06
CA ALA A 262 -2.29 25.15 0.86
C ALA A 262 -2.72 25.99 -0.33
N VAL A 263 -3.64 26.96 -0.12
CA VAL A 263 -4.05 27.91 -1.18
C VAL A 263 -2.87 28.74 -1.66
N THR A 264 -2.03 29.22 -0.75
CA THR A 264 -0.84 30.01 -1.09
C THR A 264 0.17 29.20 -1.91
N GLU A 265 0.46 27.98 -1.50
CA GLU A 265 1.37 27.05 -2.22
C GLU A 265 0.86 26.74 -3.63
N ILE A 266 -0.44 26.44 -3.77
CA ILE A 266 -1.08 26.17 -5.07
C ILE A 266 -1.05 27.44 -5.94
N SER A 267 -1.37 28.61 -5.35
CA SER A 267 -1.37 29.88 -6.06
C SER A 267 0.02 30.25 -6.57
N GLN A 268 1.08 29.99 -5.81
CA GLN A 268 2.46 30.20 -6.22
C GLN A 268 2.87 29.27 -7.37
N ASP A 269 2.54 27.97 -7.28
CA ASP A 269 2.83 27.04 -8.36
C ASP A 269 2.12 27.41 -9.67
N MET A 270 0.89 27.91 -9.59
CA MET A 270 0.13 28.34 -10.77
C MET A 270 0.67 29.66 -11.41
N GLN A 271 1.50 30.40 -10.70
CA GLN A 271 2.18 31.59 -11.23
C GLN A 271 3.49 31.25 -11.94
N ASP A 272 3.99 30.02 -11.81
CA ASP A 272 5.15 29.54 -12.58
C ASP A 272 4.74 29.23 -14.03
N GLU A 273 5.70 29.31 -14.93
CA GLU A 273 5.54 28.85 -16.34
C GLU A 273 5.49 27.33 -16.47
N ARG A 274 5.86 26.60 -15.42
CA ARG A 274 5.81 25.16 -15.38
C ARG A 274 4.44 24.66 -14.94
N PRO A 275 3.89 23.62 -15.57
CA PRO A 275 2.62 23.05 -15.12
C PRO A 275 2.72 22.56 -13.69
N MET A 276 1.86 23.07 -12.79
CA MET A 276 1.76 22.55 -11.44
C MET A 276 1.33 21.09 -11.47
N GLN A 277 2.01 20.25 -10.71
CA GLN A 277 1.57 18.90 -10.37
C GLN A 277 1.61 18.76 -8.84
N ARG A 278 0.44 18.85 -8.19
CA ARG A 278 0.37 18.91 -6.73
C ARG A 278 -0.68 17.97 -6.16
N LEU A 279 -0.33 17.32 -5.06
CA LEU A 279 -1.23 16.51 -4.24
C LEU A 279 -1.70 17.32 -3.03
N LEU A 280 -3.01 17.55 -2.93
CA LEU A 280 -3.67 18.11 -1.76
C LEU A 280 -4.19 16.97 -0.89
N GLN A 281 -3.56 16.77 0.24
CA GLN A 281 -3.87 15.69 1.16
C GLN A 281 -4.44 16.25 2.47
N GLY A 282 -5.49 15.62 2.96
CA GLY A 282 -6.10 15.99 4.23
C GLY A 282 -7.19 14.99 4.61
N ASP A 283 -7.50 14.92 5.88
CA ASP A 283 -8.50 14.00 6.39
C ASP A 283 -9.92 14.28 5.84
N VAL A 284 -10.84 13.35 6.04
CA VAL A 284 -12.25 13.54 5.66
C VAL A 284 -12.83 14.73 6.43
N GLY A 285 -13.34 15.73 5.68
CA GLY A 285 -13.90 16.96 6.26
C GLY A 285 -12.87 18.01 6.67
N SER A 286 -11.60 17.89 6.27
CA SER A 286 -10.57 18.93 6.47
C SER A 286 -10.74 20.18 5.58
N GLY A 287 -11.73 20.19 4.67
CA GLY A 287 -12.01 21.31 3.80
C GLY A 287 -11.21 21.36 2.50
N LYS A 288 -10.74 20.23 1.98
CA LYS A 288 -10.08 20.16 0.66
C LYS A 288 -10.89 20.80 -0.46
N THR A 289 -12.22 20.68 -0.42
CA THR A 289 -13.12 21.25 -1.44
C THR A 289 -13.07 22.76 -1.50
N VAL A 290 -12.92 23.48 -0.37
CA VAL A 290 -12.80 24.93 -0.39
C VAL A 290 -11.47 25.38 -0.99
N VAL A 291 -10.37 24.69 -0.69
CA VAL A 291 -9.06 24.94 -1.32
C VAL A 291 -9.14 24.71 -2.83
N ALA A 292 -9.78 23.62 -3.26
CA ALA A 292 -10.04 23.34 -4.66
C ALA A 292 -10.89 24.45 -5.33
N THR A 293 -11.96 24.91 -4.67
CA THR A 293 -12.82 25.99 -5.19
C THR A 293 -12.03 27.26 -5.43
N LEU A 294 -11.22 27.70 -4.47
CA LEU A 294 -10.37 28.87 -4.62
C LEU A 294 -9.38 28.71 -5.79
N SER A 295 -8.79 27.53 -5.96
CA SER A 295 -7.91 27.24 -7.10
C SER A 295 -8.64 27.31 -8.45
N LEU A 296 -9.90 26.78 -8.51
CA LEU A 296 -10.74 26.88 -9.70
C LEU A 296 -11.09 28.35 -10.04
N VAL A 297 -11.46 29.15 -9.05
CA VAL A 297 -11.76 30.57 -9.22
C VAL A 297 -10.53 31.32 -9.74
N LYS A 298 -9.33 31.03 -9.23
CA LYS A 298 -8.07 31.60 -9.72
C LYS A 298 -7.85 31.31 -11.22
N ALA A 299 -8.09 30.08 -11.64
CA ALA A 299 -7.95 29.73 -13.06
C ALA A 299 -8.95 30.49 -13.96
N VAL A 300 -10.21 30.61 -13.49
CA VAL A 300 -11.25 31.34 -14.20
C VAL A 300 -10.95 32.85 -14.26
N GLU A 301 -10.46 33.46 -13.18
CA GLU A 301 -10.04 34.85 -13.12
C GLU A 301 -8.96 35.18 -14.16
N ASN A 302 -8.09 34.21 -14.44
CA ASN A 302 -7.03 34.32 -15.45
C ASN A 302 -7.49 33.98 -16.88
N GLY A 303 -8.79 33.81 -17.12
CA GLY A 303 -9.34 33.53 -18.45
C GLY A 303 -9.20 32.08 -18.93
N TYR A 304 -8.87 31.17 -18.03
CA TYR A 304 -8.80 29.73 -18.31
C TYR A 304 -10.08 29.02 -17.87
N GLN A 305 -10.34 27.90 -18.55
CA GLN A 305 -11.34 26.94 -18.09
C GLN A 305 -10.75 25.99 -17.06
N ALA A 306 -11.58 25.57 -16.12
CA ALA A 306 -11.18 24.65 -15.06
C ALA A 306 -12.16 23.48 -14.96
N VAL A 307 -11.62 22.31 -14.59
CA VAL A 307 -12.39 21.08 -14.48
C VAL A 307 -12.11 20.38 -13.15
N ILE A 308 -13.18 19.86 -12.53
CA ILE A 308 -13.07 18.93 -11.41
C ILE A 308 -13.69 17.59 -11.77
N MET A 309 -12.93 16.53 -11.61
CA MET A 309 -13.35 15.15 -11.88
C MET A 309 -13.55 14.39 -10.57
N ALA A 310 -14.76 13.86 -10.39
CA ALA A 310 -15.14 13.03 -9.26
C ALA A 310 -15.39 11.57 -9.69
N PRO A 311 -15.14 10.57 -8.81
CA PRO A 311 -15.27 9.15 -9.18
C PRO A 311 -16.71 8.68 -9.34
N THR A 312 -17.67 9.37 -8.75
CA THR A 312 -19.12 9.01 -8.80
C THR A 312 -19.99 10.22 -9.11
N GLU A 313 -21.20 9.95 -9.65
CA GLU A 313 -22.19 11.00 -9.96
C GLU A 313 -22.63 11.76 -8.71
N ILE A 314 -22.80 11.06 -7.60
CA ILE A 314 -23.20 11.66 -6.32
C ILE A 314 -22.14 12.68 -5.84
N LEU A 315 -20.87 12.31 -5.90
CA LEU A 315 -19.77 13.23 -5.55
C LEU A 315 -19.69 14.41 -6.50
N ALA A 316 -19.85 14.17 -7.80
CA ALA A 316 -19.87 15.24 -8.79
C ALA A 316 -21.01 16.23 -8.53
N THR A 317 -22.19 15.74 -8.17
CA THR A 317 -23.36 16.57 -7.81
C THR A 317 -23.09 17.35 -6.53
N GLN A 318 -22.52 16.74 -5.49
CA GLN A 318 -22.17 17.45 -4.25
C GLN A 318 -21.10 18.53 -4.47
N HIS A 319 -20.09 18.26 -5.28
CA HIS A 319 -19.11 19.29 -5.67
C HIS A 319 -19.80 20.43 -6.44
N TYR A 320 -20.69 20.09 -7.37
CA TYR A 320 -21.44 21.08 -8.14
C TYR A 320 -22.27 21.98 -7.25
N GLU A 321 -23.06 21.43 -6.35
CA GLU A 321 -23.89 22.19 -5.41
C GLU A 321 -23.05 23.07 -4.48
N GLY A 322 -22.01 22.50 -3.87
CA GLY A 322 -21.14 23.23 -2.95
C GLY A 322 -20.35 24.36 -3.63
N ILE A 323 -19.78 24.11 -4.80
CA ILE A 323 -19.01 25.11 -5.55
C ILE A 323 -19.96 26.18 -6.10
N THR A 324 -21.13 25.82 -6.59
CA THR A 324 -22.14 26.79 -7.08
C THR A 324 -22.58 27.72 -5.96
N GLU A 325 -22.76 27.22 -4.74
CA GLU A 325 -23.11 28.07 -3.59
C GLU A 325 -21.98 29.05 -3.22
N PHE A 326 -20.73 28.59 -3.20
CA PHE A 326 -19.58 29.48 -2.94
C PHE A 326 -19.36 30.53 -4.04
N CYS A 327 -19.69 30.20 -5.28
CA CYS A 327 -19.53 31.08 -6.45
C CYS A 327 -20.80 31.83 -6.83
N LYS A 328 -21.88 31.77 -6.05
CA LYS A 328 -23.22 32.27 -6.40
C LYS A 328 -23.27 33.74 -6.81
N THR A 329 -22.42 34.57 -6.23
CA THR A 329 -22.33 36.01 -6.52
C THR A 329 -21.27 36.33 -7.57
N LEU A 330 -20.51 35.37 -8.04
CA LEU A 330 -19.46 35.54 -9.03
C LEU A 330 -20.00 35.32 -10.46
N PRO A 331 -19.51 36.06 -11.45
CA PRO A 331 -19.92 35.92 -12.84
C PRO A 331 -19.25 34.69 -13.50
N ILE A 332 -19.46 33.49 -12.93
CA ILE A 332 -18.86 32.22 -13.38
C ILE A 332 -19.97 31.27 -13.81
N ASN A 333 -19.89 30.79 -15.06
CA ASN A 333 -20.80 29.75 -15.56
C ASN A 333 -20.28 28.37 -15.20
N ILE A 334 -21.05 27.66 -14.39
CA ILE A 334 -20.69 26.33 -13.87
C ILE A 334 -21.63 25.29 -14.46
N ALA A 335 -21.11 24.15 -14.91
CA ALA A 335 -21.89 23.04 -15.46
C ALA A 335 -21.57 21.71 -14.78
N LEU A 336 -22.54 20.80 -14.82
CA LEU A 336 -22.39 19.40 -14.35
C LEU A 336 -22.54 18.45 -15.53
N LEU A 337 -21.54 17.55 -15.73
CA LEU A 337 -21.57 16.54 -16.77
C LEU A 337 -21.35 15.14 -16.18
N THR A 338 -22.39 14.32 -16.20
CA THR A 338 -22.36 12.94 -15.69
C THR A 338 -22.82 11.94 -16.76
N GLY A 339 -22.78 10.65 -16.43
CA GLY A 339 -23.33 9.59 -17.29
C GLY A 339 -24.82 9.75 -17.50
N SER A 340 -25.57 10.17 -16.47
CA SER A 340 -27.02 10.36 -16.46
C SER A 340 -27.50 11.66 -17.11
N THR A 341 -26.63 12.63 -17.41
CA THR A 341 -27.00 13.89 -18.07
C THR A 341 -27.72 13.60 -19.40
N PRO A 342 -28.91 14.20 -19.67
CA PRO A 342 -29.67 13.97 -20.90
C PRO A 342 -28.89 14.37 -22.17
N LYS A 343 -29.08 13.63 -23.27
CA LYS A 343 -28.31 13.84 -24.50
C LYS A 343 -28.35 15.29 -25.02
N LYS A 344 -29.51 15.92 -25.02
CA LYS A 344 -29.69 17.32 -25.47
C LYS A 344 -28.88 18.29 -24.60
N GLU A 345 -28.80 18.03 -23.32
CA GLU A 345 -28.01 18.82 -22.38
C GLU A 345 -26.51 18.57 -22.57
N LYS A 346 -26.09 17.32 -22.81
CA LYS A 346 -24.71 16.99 -23.14
C LYS A 346 -24.24 17.76 -24.40
N ASP A 347 -25.07 17.75 -25.45
CA ASP A 347 -24.70 18.43 -26.69
C ASP A 347 -24.55 19.95 -26.48
N ARG A 348 -25.43 20.57 -25.67
CA ARG A 348 -25.30 21.99 -25.26
C ARG A 348 -24.01 22.25 -24.48
N ILE A 349 -23.74 21.42 -23.46
CA ILE A 349 -22.52 21.56 -22.65
C ILE A 349 -21.26 21.42 -23.50
N TYR A 350 -21.22 20.51 -24.48
CA TYR A 350 -20.07 20.36 -25.37
C TYR A 350 -19.84 21.63 -26.23
N GLU A 351 -20.89 22.23 -26.75
CA GLU A 351 -20.81 23.48 -27.54
C GLU A 351 -20.35 24.64 -26.65
N GLU A 352 -20.94 24.81 -25.46
CA GLU A 352 -20.62 25.87 -24.52
C GLU A 352 -19.22 25.74 -23.92
N LEU A 353 -18.67 24.52 -23.79
CA LEU A 353 -17.26 24.30 -23.40
C LEU A 353 -16.31 24.68 -24.54
N ALA A 354 -16.62 24.25 -25.75
CA ALA A 354 -15.77 24.50 -26.91
C ALA A 354 -15.68 25.99 -27.30
N ASN A 355 -16.75 26.76 -27.05
CA ASN A 355 -16.74 28.21 -27.27
C ASN A 355 -16.25 29.03 -26.08
N GLY A 356 -16.10 28.41 -24.88
CA GLY A 356 -15.61 29.04 -23.65
C GLY A 356 -16.67 29.74 -22.81
N THR A 357 -17.96 29.54 -23.10
CA THR A 357 -19.08 30.09 -22.29
C THR A 357 -19.13 29.44 -20.92
N ILE A 358 -18.92 28.13 -20.82
CA ILE A 358 -18.72 27.42 -19.56
C ILE A 358 -17.25 27.56 -19.15
N GLN A 359 -17.00 28.19 -18.02
CA GLN A 359 -15.65 28.39 -17.47
C GLN A 359 -15.27 27.28 -16.48
N LEU A 360 -16.24 26.72 -15.76
CA LEU A 360 -16.01 25.66 -14.78
C LEU A 360 -16.94 24.48 -15.03
N ILE A 361 -16.37 23.29 -15.12
CA ILE A 361 -17.17 22.06 -15.28
C ILE A 361 -16.80 21.03 -14.21
N ILE A 362 -17.84 20.44 -13.65
CA ILE A 362 -17.73 19.33 -12.70
C ILE A 362 -18.31 18.08 -13.36
N GLY A 363 -17.70 16.92 -13.16
CA GLY A 363 -18.27 15.70 -13.70
C GLY A 363 -17.51 14.43 -13.34
N THR A 364 -17.92 13.34 -13.97
CA THR A 364 -17.32 12.02 -13.82
C THR A 364 -16.43 11.67 -15.03
N HIS A 365 -16.20 10.37 -15.25
CA HIS A 365 -15.50 9.87 -16.44
C HIS A 365 -16.11 10.35 -17.78
N ALA A 366 -17.32 10.90 -17.79
CA ALA A 366 -17.91 11.52 -18.97
C ALA A 366 -17.06 12.68 -19.52
N LEU A 367 -16.26 13.35 -18.67
CA LEU A 367 -15.35 14.44 -19.04
C LEU A 367 -14.17 13.98 -19.89
N ILE A 368 -13.80 12.71 -19.86
CA ILE A 368 -12.67 12.15 -20.60
C ILE A 368 -13.03 11.85 -22.06
N GLN A 369 -14.34 11.72 -22.39
CA GLN A 369 -14.80 11.36 -23.72
C GLN A 369 -14.27 12.34 -24.79
N ASP A 370 -13.92 11.84 -25.98
CA ASP A 370 -13.32 12.63 -27.07
C ASP A 370 -14.17 13.82 -27.53
N LYS A 371 -15.49 13.74 -27.36
CA LYS A 371 -16.43 14.82 -27.69
C LYS A 371 -16.32 16.06 -26.79
N VAL A 372 -15.75 15.90 -25.60
CA VAL A 372 -15.52 17.03 -24.67
C VAL A 372 -14.27 17.76 -25.14
N GLN A 373 -14.43 18.96 -25.65
CA GLN A 373 -13.35 19.84 -26.08
C GLN A 373 -13.40 21.14 -25.28
N PHE A 374 -12.23 21.60 -24.83
CA PHE A 374 -12.09 22.87 -24.11
C PHE A 374 -11.49 23.92 -25.05
N LYS A 375 -11.92 25.16 -24.89
CA LYS A 375 -11.31 26.29 -25.60
C LYS A 375 -9.93 26.63 -25.04
N ASN A 376 -9.80 26.64 -23.72
CA ASN A 376 -8.57 27.04 -23.00
C ASN A 376 -8.52 26.42 -21.61
N LEU A 377 -8.26 25.12 -21.51
CA LEU A 377 -8.19 24.40 -20.24
C LEU A 377 -6.89 24.72 -19.49
N GLY A 378 -6.96 25.36 -18.30
CA GLY A 378 -5.80 25.76 -17.51
C GLY A 378 -5.62 24.96 -16.22
N LEU A 379 -6.71 24.40 -15.62
CA LEU A 379 -6.63 23.66 -14.37
C LEU A 379 -7.49 22.40 -14.42
N VAL A 380 -6.90 21.29 -14.00
CA VAL A 380 -7.56 20.00 -13.79
C VAL A 380 -7.46 19.59 -12.34
N ILE A 381 -8.59 19.37 -11.68
CA ILE A 381 -8.67 18.83 -10.32
C ILE A 381 -9.23 17.41 -10.38
N ILE A 382 -8.56 16.48 -9.71
CA ILE A 382 -8.95 15.07 -9.64
C ILE A 382 -9.20 14.71 -8.17
N ASP A 383 -10.44 14.35 -7.83
CA ASP A 383 -10.78 13.90 -6.48
C ASP A 383 -10.70 12.38 -6.36
N GLU A 384 -10.19 11.89 -5.22
CA GLU A 384 -10.02 10.46 -4.90
C GLU A 384 -9.24 9.67 -5.98
N GLN A 385 -8.01 10.09 -6.24
CA GLN A 385 -7.13 9.57 -7.30
C GLN A 385 -7.06 8.04 -7.40
N HIS A 386 -7.08 7.33 -6.27
CA HIS A 386 -6.93 5.87 -6.21
C HIS A 386 -8.02 5.11 -6.98
N ARG A 387 -9.10 5.77 -7.38
CA ARG A 387 -10.21 5.21 -8.17
C ARG A 387 -10.07 5.45 -9.68
N PHE A 388 -9.05 6.18 -10.12
CA PHE A 388 -8.80 6.47 -11.52
C PHE A 388 -7.52 5.79 -12.03
N GLY A 389 -7.61 5.15 -13.19
CA GLY A 389 -6.44 4.58 -13.87
C GLY A 389 -5.48 5.66 -14.40
N VAL A 390 -4.19 5.31 -14.54
CA VAL A 390 -3.15 6.20 -15.09
C VAL A 390 -3.53 6.76 -16.46
N ASN A 391 -4.13 5.93 -17.34
CA ASN A 391 -4.57 6.32 -18.67
C ASN A 391 -5.68 7.38 -18.66
N GLN A 392 -6.54 7.40 -17.66
CA GLN A 392 -7.64 8.36 -17.57
C GLN A 392 -7.14 9.76 -17.18
N ARG A 393 -6.09 9.83 -16.34
CA ARG A 393 -5.42 11.08 -15.99
C ARG A 393 -4.72 11.70 -17.20
N ALA A 394 -3.93 10.90 -17.89
CA ALA A 394 -3.24 11.33 -19.12
C ALA A 394 -4.23 11.86 -20.16
N ALA A 395 -5.38 11.19 -20.36
CA ALA A 395 -6.40 11.62 -21.31
C ALA A 395 -6.97 13.02 -21.01
N LEU A 396 -7.11 13.40 -19.72
CA LEU A 396 -7.58 14.74 -19.35
C LEU A 396 -6.48 15.80 -19.51
N GLN A 397 -5.24 15.47 -19.19
CA GLN A 397 -4.09 16.35 -19.40
C GLN A 397 -3.90 16.70 -20.88
N HIS A 398 -4.15 15.75 -21.79
CA HIS A 398 -4.06 15.97 -23.24
C HIS A 398 -5.20 16.83 -23.84
N LYS A 399 -6.25 17.19 -23.05
CA LYS A 399 -7.34 18.07 -23.52
C LYS A 399 -7.00 19.57 -23.44
N GLY A 400 -5.87 19.93 -22.86
CA GLY A 400 -5.33 21.29 -22.78
C GLY A 400 -3.86 21.32 -23.21
N VAL A 401 -3.29 22.52 -23.29
CA VAL A 401 -1.86 22.70 -23.49
C VAL A 401 -1.18 22.65 -22.13
N TYR A 402 -0.90 21.45 -21.65
CA TYR A 402 -0.26 21.17 -20.34
C TYR A 402 -0.90 21.92 -19.16
N PRO A 403 -2.19 21.65 -18.84
CA PRO A 403 -2.86 22.33 -17.73
C PRO A 403 -2.22 22.02 -16.38
N HIS A 404 -2.37 22.91 -15.40
CA HIS A 404 -2.07 22.60 -14.01
C HIS A 404 -2.92 21.44 -13.51
N VAL A 405 -2.36 20.57 -12.67
CA VAL A 405 -3.04 19.40 -12.12
C VAL A 405 -2.98 19.43 -10.60
N LEU A 406 -4.15 19.44 -9.98
CA LEU A 406 -4.32 19.30 -8.54
C LEU A 406 -5.03 17.97 -8.24
N ILE A 407 -4.36 17.10 -7.51
CA ILE A 407 -4.92 15.82 -7.09
C ILE A 407 -5.36 15.94 -5.63
N MET A 408 -6.56 15.48 -5.32
CA MET A 408 -7.07 15.44 -3.95
C MET A 408 -7.21 14.02 -3.47
N THR A 409 -6.90 13.77 -2.19
CA THR A 409 -7.17 12.50 -1.54
C THR A 409 -7.60 12.69 -0.10
N ALA A 410 -8.62 11.93 0.32
CA ALA A 410 -9.03 11.81 1.72
C ALA A 410 -8.37 10.63 2.43
N THR A 411 -7.64 9.77 1.71
CA THR A 411 -6.81 8.77 2.36
C THR A 411 -5.53 9.45 2.84
N PRO A 412 -5.28 9.48 4.15
CA PRO A 412 -3.98 9.90 4.64
C PRO A 412 -2.94 8.87 4.16
N ILE A 413 -2.07 9.30 3.26
CA ILE A 413 -0.90 8.51 2.87
C ILE A 413 0.24 9.03 3.74
N PRO A 414 1.00 8.18 4.45
CA PRO A 414 2.14 8.64 5.22
C PRO A 414 3.02 9.56 4.39
N ARG A 415 3.42 10.70 4.99
CA ARG A 415 4.22 11.73 4.30
C ARG A 415 5.44 11.14 3.60
N THR A 416 6.04 10.19 4.24
CA THR A 416 7.19 9.45 3.78
C THR A 416 6.89 8.62 2.53
N MET A 417 5.73 7.98 2.48
CA MET A 417 5.28 7.22 1.32
C MET A 417 4.87 8.14 0.16
N THR A 418 4.30 9.30 0.46
CA THR A 418 3.96 10.30 -0.56
C THR A 418 5.23 10.82 -1.25
N LEU A 419 6.29 11.09 -0.48
CA LEU A 419 7.59 11.51 -1.01
C LEU A 419 8.31 10.44 -1.83
N SER A 420 8.00 9.17 -1.60
CA SER A 420 8.66 8.02 -2.24
C SER A 420 7.92 7.51 -3.48
N VAL A 421 6.59 7.47 -3.43
CA VAL A 421 5.74 6.87 -4.47
C VAL A 421 5.24 7.93 -5.45
N TYR A 422 4.97 9.12 -4.94
CA TYR A 422 4.50 10.29 -5.71
C TYR A 422 5.59 11.37 -5.77
N GLY A 423 6.86 10.95 -5.91
CA GLY A 423 8.02 11.85 -5.93
C GLY A 423 8.00 12.94 -7.00
N ASP A 424 7.11 12.81 -7.98
CA ASP A 424 6.78 13.76 -9.03
C ASP A 424 5.82 14.88 -8.57
N LEU A 425 5.03 14.67 -7.51
CA LEU A 425 4.05 15.64 -7.04
C LEU A 425 4.59 16.52 -5.90
N ALA A 426 4.34 17.83 -5.97
CA ALA A 426 4.40 18.69 -4.80
C ALA A 426 3.25 18.35 -3.85
N VAL A 427 3.44 18.48 -2.53
CA VAL A 427 2.45 18.04 -1.55
C VAL A 427 2.04 19.19 -0.63
N SER A 428 0.73 19.44 -0.56
CA SER A 428 0.12 20.31 0.45
C SER A 428 -0.69 19.48 1.43
N LEU A 429 -0.45 19.66 2.73
CA LEU A 429 -1.11 18.91 3.80
C LEU A 429 -2.07 19.81 4.58
N ILE A 430 -3.30 19.34 4.78
CA ILE A 430 -4.29 19.95 5.67
C ILE A 430 -4.49 18.99 6.84
N LYS A 431 -3.88 19.31 7.98
CA LYS A 431 -4.01 18.57 9.24
C LYS A 431 -5.06 19.16 10.15
N GLU A 432 -5.22 20.49 10.10
CA GLU A 432 -6.18 21.20 10.91
C GLU A 432 -7.60 20.88 10.45
N MET A 433 -8.47 20.61 11.44
CA MET A 433 -9.90 20.47 11.19
C MET A 433 -10.59 21.82 11.32
N PRO A 434 -11.64 22.10 10.51
CA PRO A 434 -12.44 23.30 10.66
C PRO A 434 -12.99 23.45 12.07
N PRO A 435 -13.07 24.71 12.62
CA PRO A 435 -13.59 24.95 13.96
C PRO A 435 -15.06 24.52 14.08
N GLY A 436 -15.47 24.08 15.28
CA GLY A 436 -16.84 23.62 15.58
C GLY A 436 -17.09 22.12 15.43
N ARG A 437 -16.22 21.38 14.78
CA ARG A 437 -16.36 19.92 14.64
C ARG A 437 -16.01 19.20 15.94
N LYS A 438 -16.95 18.36 16.44
CA LYS A 438 -16.70 17.52 17.61
C LYS A 438 -15.98 16.23 17.21
N PRO A 439 -15.00 15.78 17.99
CA PRO A 439 -14.35 14.50 17.77
C PRO A 439 -15.34 13.34 17.83
N VAL A 440 -15.24 12.38 16.90
CA VAL A 440 -16.09 11.19 16.88
C VAL A 440 -15.62 10.23 17.97
N LYS A 441 -16.50 9.89 18.93
CA LYS A 441 -16.17 8.89 19.97
C LYS A 441 -16.19 7.50 19.38
N THR A 442 -15.07 6.81 19.44
CA THR A 442 -14.91 5.44 18.92
C THR A 442 -14.93 4.44 20.07
N TYR A 443 -15.69 3.35 19.90
CA TYR A 443 -15.78 2.25 20.86
C TYR A 443 -15.62 0.91 20.17
N VAL A 444 -14.90 0.00 20.80
CA VAL A 444 -14.77 -1.40 20.36
C VAL A 444 -15.63 -2.26 21.29
N VAL A 445 -16.54 -3.02 20.71
CA VAL A 445 -17.48 -3.89 21.46
C VAL A 445 -17.55 -5.27 20.81
N ASP A 446 -17.98 -6.28 21.55
CA ASP A 446 -18.26 -7.61 21.01
C ASP A 446 -19.74 -7.80 20.67
N SER A 447 -20.09 -8.93 20.04
CA SER A 447 -21.45 -9.25 19.60
C SER A 447 -22.47 -9.34 20.75
N SER A 448 -22.06 -9.45 22.02
CA SER A 448 -22.97 -9.45 23.17
C SER A 448 -23.68 -8.11 23.39
N TYR A 449 -23.14 -7.04 22.81
CA TYR A 449 -23.72 -5.69 22.90
C TYR A 449 -24.84 -5.41 21.88
N LYS A 450 -25.18 -6.32 20.95
CA LYS A 450 -26.15 -6.08 19.86
C LYS A 450 -27.49 -5.52 20.34
N GLU A 451 -28.08 -6.08 21.39
CA GLU A 451 -29.35 -5.57 21.93
C GLU A 451 -29.24 -4.15 22.48
N ARG A 452 -28.13 -3.84 23.19
CA ARG A 452 -27.87 -2.49 23.71
C ARG A 452 -27.68 -1.48 22.56
N LEU A 453 -27.02 -1.91 21.48
CA LEU A 453 -26.82 -1.08 20.28
C LEU A 453 -28.16 -0.77 19.60
N ARG A 454 -29.07 -1.74 19.45
CA ARG A 454 -30.41 -1.51 18.90
C ARG A 454 -31.19 -0.47 19.70
N VAL A 455 -31.17 -0.58 21.03
CA VAL A 455 -31.81 0.41 21.92
C VAL A 455 -31.18 1.79 21.73
N PHE A 456 -29.85 1.86 21.62
CA PHE A 456 -29.12 3.11 21.39
C PHE A 456 -29.46 3.72 20.03
N PHE A 457 -29.51 2.92 18.96
CA PHE A 457 -29.93 3.38 17.63
C PHE A 457 -31.35 3.95 17.68
N GLY A 458 -32.28 3.25 18.31
CA GLY A 458 -33.66 3.72 18.47
C GLY A 458 -33.76 5.06 19.19
N LYS A 459 -32.95 5.25 20.24
CA LYS A 459 -32.90 6.53 20.96
C LYS A 459 -32.37 7.69 20.09
N GLU A 460 -31.30 7.45 19.34
CA GLU A 460 -30.72 8.47 18.44
C GLU A 460 -31.67 8.79 17.27
N MET A 461 -32.30 7.79 16.69
CA MET A 461 -33.28 7.99 15.61
C MET A 461 -34.53 8.74 16.12
N ALA A 462 -34.98 8.48 17.34
CA ALA A 462 -36.07 9.24 17.97
C ALA A 462 -35.73 10.70 18.25
N ALA A 463 -34.42 11.00 18.41
CA ALA A 463 -33.90 12.37 18.50
C ALA A 463 -33.75 13.06 17.14
N GLY A 464 -34.12 12.42 16.03
CA GLY A 464 -34.03 12.92 14.66
C GLY A 464 -32.69 12.65 13.96
N HIS A 465 -31.85 11.80 14.54
CA HIS A 465 -30.55 11.47 13.97
C HIS A 465 -30.63 10.23 13.07
N GLN A 466 -29.58 10.02 12.26
CA GLN A 466 -29.50 8.88 11.34
C GLN A 466 -28.31 7.96 11.68
N VAL A 467 -28.47 6.69 11.33
CA VAL A 467 -27.56 5.61 11.69
C VAL A 467 -27.07 4.88 10.43
N TYR A 468 -25.75 4.71 10.31
CA TYR A 468 -25.13 3.77 9.38
C TYR A 468 -24.79 2.46 10.07
N VAL A 469 -25.08 1.34 9.42
CA VAL A 469 -24.61 0.00 9.81
C VAL A 469 -23.88 -0.60 8.61
N VAL A 470 -22.59 -0.87 8.74
CA VAL A 470 -21.73 -1.33 7.64
C VAL A 470 -21.31 -2.77 7.89
N CYS A 471 -21.51 -3.64 6.89
CA CYS A 471 -21.06 -5.02 6.89
C CYS A 471 -19.81 -5.20 6.02
N PRO A 472 -18.87 -6.11 6.38
CA PRO A 472 -17.69 -6.38 5.57
C PRO A 472 -18.08 -7.11 4.27
N LEU A 473 -17.25 -6.92 3.22
CA LEU A 473 -17.23 -7.75 2.01
C LEU A 473 -15.91 -8.52 1.99
N VAL A 474 -15.95 -9.84 1.84
CA VAL A 474 -14.79 -10.69 1.67
C VAL A 474 -14.73 -11.17 0.21
N GLU A 475 -13.65 -10.88 -0.50
CA GLU A 475 -13.49 -11.17 -1.93
C GLU A 475 -13.69 -12.65 -2.31
N GLU A 476 -13.38 -13.58 -1.39
CA GLU A 476 -13.55 -15.03 -1.64
C GLU A 476 -14.97 -15.56 -1.46
N SER A 477 -15.89 -14.77 -0.88
CA SER A 477 -17.27 -15.20 -0.57
C SER A 477 -18.34 -14.11 -0.77
N GLU A 478 -18.25 -13.29 -1.80
CA GLU A 478 -19.19 -12.20 -2.10
C GLU A 478 -20.69 -12.58 -1.97
N LYS A 479 -21.05 -13.85 -2.18
CA LYS A 479 -22.44 -14.31 -2.03
C LYS A 479 -22.84 -14.44 -0.56
N LEU A 480 -21.93 -14.91 0.31
CA LEU A 480 -22.21 -15.10 1.75
C LEU A 480 -22.28 -13.76 2.47
N ASP A 481 -21.41 -12.81 2.10
CA ASP A 481 -21.38 -11.50 2.73
C ASP A 481 -22.58 -10.62 2.34
N LEU A 482 -23.06 -10.78 1.11
CA LEU A 482 -24.30 -10.14 0.67
C LEU A 482 -25.51 -10.68 1.47
N GLN A 483 -25.56 -12.01 1.66
CA GLN A 483 -26.60 -12.63 2.49
C GLN A 483 -26.55 -12.12 3.94
N ALA A 484 -25.35 -11.97 4.52
CA ALA A 484 -25.20 -11.43 5.88
C ALA A 484 -25.72 -9.98 5.99
N ALA A 485 -25.47 -9.14 4.98
CA ALA A 485 -26.01 -7.77 4.96
C ALA A 485 -27.53 -7.75 4.77
N GLU A 486 -28.07 -8.62 3.91
CA GLU A 486 -29.51 -8.78 3.71
C GLU A 486 -30.21 -9.34 4.97
N GLU A 487 -29.62 -10.33 5.64
CA GLU A 487 -30.11 -10.88 6.90
C GLU A 487 -30.15 -9.81 8.00
N LEU A 488 -29.08 -9.06 8.16
CA LEU A 488 -29.02 -7.97 9.14
C LEU A 488 -30.03 -6.86 8.81
N PHE A 489 -30.22 -6.54 7.52
CA PHE A 489 -31.23 -5.59 7.08
C PHE A 489 -32.62 -6.06 7.46
N LEU A 490 -32.98 -7.32 7.20
CA LEU A 490 -34.30 -7.89 7.53
C LEU A 490 -34.52 -7.90 9.05
N GLU A 491 -33.52 -8.26 9.82
CA GLU A 491 -33.55 -8.27 11.28
C GLU A 491 -33.77 -6.86 11.86
N LEU A 492 -33.04 -5.85 11.38
CA LEU A 492 -33.19 -4.46 11.83
C LEU A 492 -34.52 -3.84 11.32
N LYS A 493 -34.95 -4.20 10.12
CA LYS A 493 -36.23 -3.76 9.56
C LYS A 493 -37.40 -4.30 10.37
N ASP A 494 -37.35 -5.56 10.78
CA ASP A 494 -38.38 -6.17 11.64
C ASP A 494 -38.36 -5.53 13.05
N TYR A 495 -37.19 -5.34 13.63
CA TYR A 495 -37.04 -4.71 14.95
C TYR A 495 -37.59 -3.28 14.98
N PHE A 496 -37.36 -2.47 13.95
CA PHE A 496 -37.80 -1.07 13.87
C PHE A 496 -39.06 -0.84 13.07
N TYR A 497 -39.76 -1.91 12.60
CA TYR A 497 -40.85 -1.92 11.64
C TYR A 497 -41.92 -0.82 11.84
N LYS A 498 -42.29 -0.48 13.09
CA LYS A 498 -43.34 0.50 13.38
C LYS A 498 -42.83 1.91 13.68
N SER A 499 -41.53 2.08 13.78
CA SER A 499 -40.96 3.28 14.35
C SER A 499 -40.05 4.05 13.36
N PHE A 500 -39.33 3.35 12.51
CA PHE A 500 -38.30 3.95 11.65
C PHE A 500 -38.18 3.21 10.33
N GLU A 501 -37.83 3.95 9.25
CA GLU A 501 -37.55 3.38 7.94
C GLU A 501 -36.09 2.91 7.87
N VAL A 502 -35.89 1.65 7.45
CA VAL A 502 -34.59 1.02 7.27
C VAL A 502 -34.32 0.79 5.79
N GLY A 503 -33.21 1.26 5.29
CA GLY A 503 -32.77 1.09 3.91
C GLY A 503 -31.59 0.11 3.79
N LEU A 504 -31.38 -0.47 2.60
CA LEU A 504 -30.25 -1.33 2.25
C LEU A 504 -29.57 -0.84 0.99
N VAL A 505 -28.24 -0.74 1.02
CA VAL A 505 -27.40 -0.44 -0.16
C VAL A 505 -26.25 -1.42 -0.26
N HIS A 506 -26.07 -2.04 -1.44
CA HIS A 506 -24.95 -2.95 -1.69
C HIS A 506 -24.45 -2.87 -3.15
N GLY A 507 -23.27 -3.45 -3.42
CA GLY A 507 -22.56 -3.35 -4.69
C GLY A 507 -23.33 -3.81 -5.92
N ARG A 508 -24.23 -4.80 -5.78
CA ARG A 508 -24.98 -5.43 -6.89
C ARG A 508 -26.26 -4.71 -7.29
N MET A 509 -26.72 -3.72 -6.52
CA MET A 509 -27.86 -2.91 -6.91
C MET A 509 -27.55 -2.13 -8.18
N ASN A 510 -28.54 -1.87 -9.00
CA ASN A 510 -28.34 -1.01 -10.16
C ASN A 510 -28.10 0.46 -9.71
N PRO A 511 -27.42 1.28 -10.51
CA PRO A 511 -27.09 2.65 -10.13
C PRO A 511 -28.29 3.49 -9.71
N LYS A 512 -29.45 3.35 -10.37
CA LYS A 512 -30.66 4.10 -10.04
C LYS A 512 -31.25 3.72 -8.68
N GLU A 513 -31.29 2.44 -8.37
CA GLU A 513 -31.76 1.96 -7.06
C GLU A 513 -30.84 2.46 -5.93
N LYS A 514 -29.51 2.42 -6.15
CA LYS A 514 -28.56 2.98 -5.19
C LYS A 514 -28.80 4.46 -4.94
N ASP A 515 -29.01 5.22 -6.01
CA ASP A 515 -29.25 6.66 -5.93
C ASP A 515 -30.55 6.96 -5.20
N GLU A 516 -31.63 6.22 -5.48
CA GLU A 516 -32.94 6.39 -4.81
C GLU A 516 -32.83 6.15 -3.30
N VAL A 517 -32.18 5.05 -2.87
CA VAL A 517 -32.02 4.74 -1.44
C VAL A 517 -31.12 5.77 -0.76
N MET A 518 -30.01 6.17 -1.41
CA MET A 518 -29.10 7.17 -0.87
C MET A 518 -29.76 8.56 -0.75
N GLN A 519 -30.59 8.96 -1.72
CA GLN A 519 -31.37 10.19 -1.65
C GLN A 519 -32.44 10.12 -0.56
N ALA A 520 -33.12 8.99 -0.39
CA ALA A 520 -34.08 8.80 0.70
C ALA A 520 -33.40 8.95 2.07
N PHE A 521 -32.18 8.41 2.21
CA PHE A 521 -31.39 8.55 3.43
C PHE A 521 -30.89 10.00 3.61
N HIS A 522 -30.35 10.63 2.57
CA HIS A 522 -29.90 12.03 2.64
C HIS A 522 -31.04 12.99 3.04
N ASN A 523 -32.24 12.77 2.53
CA ASN A 523 -33.41 13.59 2.82
C ASN A 523 -34.10 13.23 4.16
N GLY A 524 -33.53 12.33 4.96
CA GLY A 524 -34.05 11.92 6.26
C GLY A 524 -35.32 11.05 6.21
N ARG A 525 -35.73 10.57 5.03
CA ARG A 525 -36.88 9.62 4.91
C ARG A 525 -36.51 8.26 5.49
N THR A 526 -35.27 7.83 5.29
CA THR A 526 -34.71 6.62 5.88
C THR A 526 -33.84 7.04 7.07
N GLN A 527 -34.06 6.46 8.25
CA GLN A 527 -33.31 6.79 9.46
C GLN A 527 -32.15 5.84 9.73
N LEU A 528 -32.23 4.59 9.28
CA LEU A 528 -31.16 3.61 9.41
C LEU A 528 -30.79 3.05 8.03
N LEU A 529 -29.50 3.09 7.68
CA LEU A 529 -28.99 2.55 6.43
C LEU A 529 -28.03 1.40 6.70
N VAL A 530 -28.41 0.19 6.27
CA VAL A 530 -27.53 -0.97 6.22
C VAL A 530 -26.77 -0.95 4.89
N SER A 531 -25.47 -1.13 4.93
CA SER A 531 -24.66 -1.12 3.72
C SER A 531 -23.48 -2.08 3.79
N THR A 532 -23.01 -2.46 2.62
CA THR A 532 -21.66 -3.01 2.44
C THR A 532 -20.65 -1.85 2.27
N THR A 533 -19.39 -2.13 1.93
CA THR A 533 -18.31 -1.14 1.75
C THR A 533 -18.59 -0.02 0.72
N VAL A 534 -19.70 -0.07 0.01
CA VAL A 534 -20.11 0.94 -1.01
C VAL A 534 -20.24 2.35 -0.43
N ILE A 535 -20.48 2.50 0.88
CA ILE A 535 -20.57 3.82 1.57
C ILE A 535 -19.19 4.53 1.70
N GLU A 536 -18.08 3.88 1.40
CA GLU A 536 -16.77 4.56 1.33
C GLU A 536 -16.82 5.77 0.38
N VAL A 537 -17.80 5.86 -0.51
CA VAL A 537 -17.93 6.91 -1.52
C VAL A 537 -18.95 7.97 -1.11
N GLY A 538 -18.48 9.03 -0.57
CA GLY A 538 -18.78 10.43 -0.81
C GLY A 538 -20.08 11.05 -0.31
N VAL A 539 -21.10 10.36 0.14
CA VAL A 539 -22.35 11.05 0.54
C VAL A 539 -22.22 11.74 1.89
N ASN A 540 -22.43 13.06 1.89
CA ASN A 540 -22.46 13.85 3.11
C ASN A 540 -23.86 13.85 3.70
N VAL A 541 -24.05 13.24 4.87
CA VAL A 541 -25.31 13.27 5.61
C VAL A 541 -25.07 13.93 6.97
N PRO A 542 -25.37 15.24 7.14
CA PRO A 542 -25.08 15.98 8.36
C PRO A 542 -25.73 15.40 9.63
N ASN A 543 -26.92 14.82 9.50
CA ASN A 543 -27.68 14.22 10.60
C ASN A 543 -27.23 12.81 10.98
N ALA A 544 -26.28 12.19 10.27
CA ALA A 544 -25.78 10.88 10.63
C ALA A 544 -24.80 10.99 11.82
N THR A 545 -25.21 10.50 12.98
CA THR A 545 -24.45 10.56 14.23
C THR A 545 -23.86 9.22 14.64
N ILE A 546 -24.32 8.09 14.08
CA ILE A 546 -23.81 6.76 14.42
C ILE A 546 -23.27 6.08 13.17
N MET A 547 -22.05 5.58 13.28
CA MET A 547 -21.43 4.61 12.37
C MET A 547 -21.18 3.32 13.14
N CYS A 548 -21.94 2.28 12.84
CA CYS A 548 -21.71 0.93 13.38
C CYS A 548 -21.08 0.05 12.30
N ILE A 549 -19.96 -0.60 12.61
CA ILE A 549 -19.22 -1.45 11.68
C ILE A 549 -19.19 -2.86 12.24
N GLU A 550 -19.92 -3.77 11.59
CA GLU A 550 -19.93 -5.20 11.93
C GLU A 550 -18.67 -5.89 11.38
N GLY A 551 -18.11 -6.84 12.14
CA GLY A 551 -16.90 -7.56 11.74
C GLY A 551 -15.72 -6.63 11.47
N ALA A 552 -15.51 -5.63 12.33
CA ALA A 552 -14.56 -4.54 12.14
C ALA A 552 -13.12 -5.03 11.94
N GLU A 553 -12.74 -6.22 12.45
CA GLU A 553 -11.45 -6.85 12.27
C GLU A 553 -11.12 -7.18 10.79
N ARG A 554 -12.13 -7.25 9.94
CA ARG A 554 -11.98 -7.57 8.51
C ARG A 554 -11.62 -6.35 7.64
N PHE A 555 -11.79 -5.15 8.20
CA PHE A 555 -11.48 -3.90 7.51
C PHE A 555 -10.02 -3.47 7.73
N GLY A 556 -9.44 -2.77 6.75
CA GLY A 556 -8.19 -2.04 6.93
C GLY A 556 -8.37 -0.80 7.80
N LEU A 557 -7.32 -0.36 8.52
CA LEU A 557 -7.37 0.85 9.35
C LEU A 557 -7.79 2.08 8.55
N SER A 558 -7.27 2.23 7.33
CA SER A 558 -7.63 3.33 6.44
C SER A 558 -9.11 3.30 6.05
N GLN A 559 -9.71 2.11 5.83
CA GLN A 559 -11.13 1.96 5.54
C GLN A 559 -11.99 2.31 6.76
N LEU A 560 -11.63 1.79 7.94
CA LEU A 560 -12.30 2.12 9.19
C LEU A 560 -12.28 3.62 9.46
N HIS A 561 -11.14 4.27 9.22
CA HIS A 561 -11.00 5.71 9.36
C HIS A 561 -11.88 6.49 8.38
N GLN A 562 -11.94 6.09 7.10
CA GLN A 562 -12.84 6.70 6.12
C GLN A 562 -14.31 6.56 6.48
N LEU A 563 -14.72 5.38 6.97
CA LEU A 563 -16.08 5.13 7.45
C LEU A 563 -16.38 5.99 8.69
N ARG A 564 -15.47 6.06 9.67
CA ARG A 564 -15.59 6.97 10.82
C ARG A 564 -15.80 8.42 10.40
N GLY A 565 -15.09 8.87 9.38
CA GLY A 565 -15.20 10.23 8.84
C GLY A 565 -16.54 10.55 8.16
N ARG A 566 -17.42 9.55 7.94
CA ARG A 566 -18.76 9.77 7.35
C ARG A 566 -19.77 10.32 8.36
N VAL A 567 -19.49 10.24 9.64
CA VAL A 567 -20.32 10.82 10.70
C VAL A 567 -19.63 11.98 11.41
N GLY A 568 -20.37 12.75 12.21
CA GLY A 568 -19.82 13.88 12.96
C GLY A 568 -19.46 15.08 12.08
N ARG A 569 -20.28 15.38 11.09
CA ARG A 569 -20.11 16.55 10.21
C ARG A 569 -20.95 17.76 10.65
N GLY A 570 -21.75 17.61 11.69
CA GLY A 570 -22.51 18.65 12.34
C GLY A 570 -22.00 18.95 13.75
N ASP A 571 -22.72 19.80 14.48
CA ASP A 571 -22.40 20.22 15.86
C ASP A 571 -22.78 19.15 16.92
N ILE A 572 -23.34 18.02 16.49
CA ILE A 572 -23.83 16.95 17.35
C ILE A 572 -22.71 15.94 17.60
N GLN A 573 -22.68 15.39 18.82
CA GLN A 573 -21.72 14.32 19.14
C GLN A 573 -22.00 13.07 18.31
N ALA A 574 -21.02 12.61 17.55
CA ALA A 574 -21.11 11.37 16.78
C ALA A 574 -20.32 10.22 17.41
N TYR A 575 -20.71 9.02 17.05
CA TYR A 575 -20.18 7.77 17.59
C TYR A 575 -19.79 6.82 16.45
N CYS A 576 -18.63 6.19 16.59
CA CYS A 576 -18.19 5.09 15.73
C CYS A 576 -18.09 3.83 16.60
N ILE A 577 -18.84 2.80 16.26
CA ILE A 577 -18.92 1.57 17.03
C ILE A 577 -18.35 0.43 16.18
N LEU A 578 -17.27 -0.16 16.62
CA LEU A 578 -16.57 -1.25 15.98
C LEU A 578 -16.95 -2.56 16.66
N VAL A 579 -17.74 -3.39 15.98
CA VAL A 579 -18.18 -4.69 16.51
C VAL A 579 -17.20 -5.77 16.05
N SER A 580 -16.59 -6.49 17.00
CA SER A 580 -15.61 -7.54 16.69
C SER A 580 -15.55 -8.61 17.77
N ASP A 581 -15.62 -9.87 17.36
CA ASP A 581 -15.42 -11.05 18.20
C ASP A 581 -14.02 -11.66 18.06
N SER A 582 -13.13 -11.02 17.30
CA SER A 582 -11.77 -11.51 17.06
C SER A 582 -10.92 -11.46 18.32
N LYS A 583 -10.24 -12.58 18.62
CA LYS A 583 -9.28 -12.70 19.73
C LYS A 583 -7.81 -12.63 19.26
N GLY A 584 -7.58 -12.37 17.96
CA GLY A 584 -6.23 -12.29 17.39
C GLY A 584 -5.53 -11.00 17.80
N ASP A 585 -4.29 -11.09 18.29
CA ASP A 585 -3.52 -9.96 18.85
C ASP A 585 -3.42 -8.79 17.84
N VAL A 586 -3.11 -9.07 16.57
CA VAL A 586 -2.96 -8.04 15.52
C VAL A 586 -4.29 -7.33 15.23
N SER A 587 -5.40 -8.08 15.22
CA SER A 587 -6.74 -7.49 14.99
C SER A 587 -7.13 -6.59 16.15
N GLN A 588 -6.89 -7.03 17.38
CA GLN A 588 -7.19 -6.24 18.57
C GLN A 588 -6.31 -4.97 18.65
N GLU A 589 -5.03 -5.07 18.30
CA GLU A 589 -4.13 -3.92 18.28
C GLU A 589 -4.62 -2.86 17.27
N ARG A 590 -5.05 -3.28 16.08
CA ARG A 590 -5.63 -2.38 15.06
C ARG A 590 -6.90 -1.67 15.56
N LEU A 591 -7.81 -2.39 16.20
CA LEU A 591 -9.04 -1.80 16.72
C LEU A 591 -8.76 -0.83 17.89
N ARG A 592 -7.80 -1.14 18.76
CA ARG A 592 -7.34 -0.22 19.83
C ARG A 592 -6.74 1.06 19.27
N LEU A 593 -5.99 0.99 18.18
CA LEU A 593 -5.47 2.18 17.50
C LEU A 593 -6.61 3.07 17.00
N MET A 594 -7.67 2.49 16.42
CA MET A 594 -8.86 3.25 16.02
C MET A 594 -9.57 3.95 17.18
N GLU A 595 -9.53 3.37 18.37
CA GLU A 595 -10.13 3.93 19.58
C GLU A 595 -9.26 5.04 20.19
N SER A 596 -7.92 4.89 20.14
CA SER A 596 -6.96 5.78 20.79
C SER A 596 -6.66 7.07 20.03
N THR A 597 -6.69 7.04 18.69
CA THR A 597 -6.34 8.21 17.86
C THR A 597 -7.42 8.57 16.86
N GLN A 598 -7.51 9.87 16.58
CA GLN A 598 -8.37 10.41 15.53
C GLN A 598 -7.57 10.91 14.31
N ASP A 599 -6.25 11.00 14.44
CA ASP A 599 -5.37 11.43 13.37
C ASP A 599 -5.26 10.34 12.30
N GLY A 600 -5.80 10.62 11.12
CA GLY A 600 -5.77 9.71 9.99
C GLY A 600 -4.35 9.44 9.48
N PHE A 601 -3.43 10.39 9.64
CA PHE A 601 -2.02 10.20 9.24
C PHE A 601 -1.32 9.21 10.17
N GLU A 602 -1.53 9.33 11.48
CA GLU A 602 -1.02 8.39 12.46
C GLU A 602 -1.57 6.98 12.23
N LEU A 603 -2.89 6.86 11.97
CA LEU A 603 -3.51 5.59 11.64
C LEU A 603 -2.93 4.96 10.37
N ALA A 604 -2.66 5.75 9.35
CA ALA A 604 -2.07 5.27 8.11
C ALA A 604 -0.62 4.79 8.30
N GLU A 605 0.17 5.47 9.13
CA GLU A 605 1.52 5.03 9.50
C GLU A 605 1.51 3.71 10.26
N GLN A 606 0.60 3.58 11.23
CA GLN A 606 0.44 2.35 12.01
C GLN A 606 -0.10 1.18 11.17
N ASP A 607 -1.08 1.43 10.28
CA ASP A 607 -1.59 0.40 9.35
C ASP A 607 -0.46 -0.14 8.46
N LEU A 608 0.42 0.74 8.02
CA LEU A 608 1.57 0.42 7.22
C LEU A 608 2.58 -0.47 7.97
N LEU A 609 2.84 -0.17 9.24
CA LEU A 609 3.71 -0.96 10.11
C LEU A 609 3.14 -2.36 10.41
N LEU A 610 1.83 -2.44 10.68
CA LEU A 610 1.14 -3.68 11.04
C LEU A 610 0.95 -4.64 9.86
N ARG A 611 0.72 -4.14 8.64
CA ARG A 611 0.53 -4.98 7.44
C ARG A 611 1.83 -5.64 6.96
N GLY A 612 2.99 -5.07 7.28
CA GLY A 612 4.27 -5.55 6.75
C GLY A 612 4.40 -5.36 5.23
N SER A 613 5.55 -5.76 4.68
CA SER A 613 5.90 -5.54 3.27
C SER A 613 5.11 -6.36 2.24
N GLY A 614 4.33 -7.35 2.67
CA GLY A 614 3.72 -8.34 1.76
C GLY A 614 2.48 -7.88 0.97
N GLN A 615 1.79 -6.83 1.39
CA GLN A 615 0.51 -6.40 0.78
C GLN A 615 0.54 -5.03 0.07
N LEU A 616 1.71 -4.42 -0.08
CA LEU A 616 1.88 -3.18 -0.85
C LEU A 616 1.81 -3.37 -2.37
N PHE A 617 1.45 -4.55 -2.86
CA PHE A 617 1.38 -4.89 -4.28
C PHE A 617 0.32 -4.13 -5.11
N GLY A 618 -0.49 -3.26 -4.49
CA GLY A 618 -1.18 -2.20 -5.23
C GLY A 618 -0.23 -1.23 -5.95
N LEU A 619 1.04 -1.17 -5.54
CA LEU A 619 2.09 -0.39 -6.21
C LEU A 619 2.50 -0.95 -7.59
N ALA A 620 2.26 -2.23 -7.85
CA ALA A 620 2.43 -2.81 -9.20
C ALA A 620 1.50 -2.16 -10.24
N GLN A 621 0.39 -1.56 -9.81
CA GLN A 621 -0.48 -0.76 -10.69
C GLN A 621 0.10 0.63 -11.00
N SER A 622 1.06 1.12 -10.20
CA SER A 622 1.69 2.43 -10.39
C SER A 622 2.99 2.38 -11.23
N GLY A 623 3.39 1.21 -11.75
CA GLY A 623 4.57 1.07 -12.62
C GLY A 623 5.92 1.16 -11.92
N LEU A 624 5.96 1.08 -10.57
CA LEU A 624 7.20 1.05 -9.80
C LEU A 624 7.87 -0.33 -9.91
N PRO A 625 9.22 -0.40 -9.87
CA PRO A 625 9.95 -1.64 -9.97
C PRO A 625 9.76 -2.51 -8.72
N ASP A 626 9.86 -3.82 -8.90
CA ASP A 626 9.93 -4.79 -7.81
C ASP A 626 11.20 -4.55 -6.97
N LEU A 627 11.04 -4.11 -5.73
CA LEU A 627 12.12 -3.99 -4.76
C LEU A 627 12.41 -5.37 -4.16
N ARG A 628 13.67 -5.82 -4.23
CA ARG A 628 14.08 -7.15 -3.79
C ARG A 628 14.67 -7.17 -2.39
N VAL A 629 15.35 -6.08 -2.02
CA VAL A 629 16.04 -5.91 -0.73
C VAL A 629 15.41 -4.79 0.07
N ALA A 630 15.17 -3.66 -0.57
CA ALA A 630 14.60 -2.49 0.06
C ALA A 630 13.12 -2.68 0.41
N ASN A 631 12.74 -2.15 1.57
CA ASN A 631 11.38 -2.04 2.01
C ASN A 631 11.05 -0.57 2.24
N ILE A 632 10.21 0.02 1.39
CA ILE A 632 9.89 1.47 1.43
C ILE A 632 9.47 1.96 2.82
N ILE A 633 8.86 1.09 3.63
CA ILE A 633 8.38 1.43 4.96
C ILE A 633 9.51 1.37 6.00
N LYS A 634 10.21 0.23 6.04
CA LYS A 634 11.26 0.00 7.03
C LYS A 634 12.52 0.79 6.76
N ASP A 635 12.78 1.08 5.47
CA ASP A 635 13.99 1.72 4.99
C ASP A 635 13.74 3.19 4.59
N ILE A 636 12.85 3.87 5.33
CA ILE A 636 12.43 5.23 5.03
C ILE A 636 13.60 6.21 5.09
N ASP A 637 14.49 6.04 6.06
CA ASP A 637 15.69 6.89 6.21
C ASP A 637 16.62 6.71 5.02
N ILE A 638 16.75 5.46 4.53
CA ILE A 638 17.56 5.14 3.34
C ILE A 638 16.91 5.78 2.10
N LEU A 639 15.60 5.74 2.00
CA LEU A 639 14.85 6.33 0.90
C LEU A 639 15.01 7.86 0.85
N VAL A 640 14.92 8.52 2.00
CA VAL A 640 15.11 9.97 2.12
C VAL A 640 16.56 10.34 1.76
N ALA A 641 17.55 9.58 2.22
CA ALA A 641 18.95 9.76 1.87
C ALA A 641 19.13 9.62 0.36
N ALA A 642 18.69 8.52 -0.24
CA ALA A 642 18.80 8.27 -1.68
C ALA A 642 18.16 9.38 -2.53
N ARG A 643 17.00 9.89 -2.12
CA ARG A 643 16.33 11.03 -2.79
C ARG A 643 17.18 12.31 -2.71
N ASN A 644 17.64 12.64 -1.54
CA ASN A 644 18.45 13.86 -1.34
C ASN A 644 19.71 13.79 -2.20
N ASP A 645 20.35 12.64 -2.28
CA ASP A 645 21.56 12.45 -3.07
C ASP A 645 21.31 12.52 -4.57
N VAL A 646 20.18 12.00 -5.05
CA VAL A 646 19.76 12.19 -6.44
C VAL A 646 19.56 13.68 -6.75
N LEU A 647 18.92 14.44 -5.86
CA LEU A 647 18.71 15.88 -6.05
C LEU A 647 20.03 16.67 -6.00
N LEU A 648 20.93 16.30 -5.10
CA LEU A 648 22.28 16.90 -5.02
C LEU A 648 23.08 16.57 -6.29
N TYR A 649 23.06 15.33 -6.73
CA TYR A 649 23.72 14.90 -7.96
C TYR A 649 23.23 15.68 -9.19
N ILE A 650 21.90 15.84 -9.32
CA ILE A 650 21.29 16.63 -10.40
C ILE A 650 21.75 18.10 -10.33
N ARG A 651 21.82 18.66 -9.12
CA ARG A 651 22.25 20.04 -8.91
C ARG A 651 23.71 20.26 -9.31
N GLU A 652 24.60 19.31 -9.01
CA GLU A 652 26.04 19.43 -9.24
C GLU A 652 26.44 19.03 -10.67
N PHE A 653 25.88 17.95 -11.20
CA PHE A 653 26.31 17.35 -12.46
C PHE A 653 25.27 17.48 -13.61
N GLY A 654 24.06 17.89 -13.27
CA GLY A 654 22.94 18.00 -14.23
C GLY A 654 22.18 16.68 -14.45
N ILE A 655 20.92 16.84 -14.85
CA ILE A 655 19.99 15.72 -15.08
C ILE A 655 20.44 14.79 -16.21
N ASN A 656 21.05 15.35 -17.26
CA ASN A 656 21.52 14.57 -18.42
C ASN A 656 22.66 13.61 -18.03
N GLN A 657 23.51 14.00 -17.07
CA GLN A 657 24.58 13.13 -16.59
C GLN A 657 23.99 11.96 -15.79
N LEU A 658 22.99 12.21 -14.95
CA LEU A 658 22.26 11.17 -14.24
C LEU A 658 21.59 10.18 -15.21
N GLU A 659 20.98 10.70 -16.27
CA GLU A 659 20.33 9.88 -17.30
C GLU A 659 21.34 8.95 -17.98
N ILE A 660 22.49 9.46 -18.40
CA ILE A 660 23.53 8.67 -19.07
C ILE A 660 24.01 7.54 -18.15
N GLN A 661 24.25 7.84 -16.88
CA GLN A 661 24.76 6.86 -15.92
C GLN A 661 23.72 5.80 -15.52
N MET A 662 22.44 6.19 -15.37
CA MET A 662 21.39 5.31 -14.89
C MET A 662 20.61 4.57 -15.99
N LYS A 663 20.78 4.95 -17.27
CA LYS A 663 19.99 4.46 -18.41
C LYS A 663 19.91 2.94 -18.48
N GLU A 664 21.04 2.25 -18.34
CA GLU A 664 21.09 0.80 -18.45
C GLU A 664 20.35 0.11 -17.32
N GLU A 665 20.54 0.57 -16.08
CA GLU A 665 19.89 -0.02 -14.91
C GLU A 665 18.40 0.32 -14.84
N LEU A 666 18.02 1.52 -15.24
CA LEU A 666 16.61 1.90 -15.37
C LEU A 666 15.90 1.02 -16.42
N SER A 667 16.56 0.77 -17.57
CA SER A 667 16.04 -0.12 -18.59
C SER A 667 15.83 -1.55 -18.07
N LYS A 668 16.79 -2.09 -17.33
CA LYS A 668 16.72 -3.44 -16.76
C LYS A 668 15.63 -3.58 -15.70
N ARG A 669 15.44 -2.56 -14.86
CA ARG A 669 14.51 -2.64 -13.70
C ARG A 669 13.10 -2.22 -14.02
N PHE A 670 12.91 -1.18 -14.84
CA PHE A 670 11.59 -0.64 -15.18
C PHE A 670 11.02 -1.16 -16.51
N GLY A 671 11.86 -1.79 -17.33
CA GLY A 671 11.49 -2.37 -18.62
C GLY A 671 11.19 -1.34 -19.72
N GLU A 672 10.85 -1.83 -20.91
CA GLU A 672 10.63 -0.99 -22.10
C GLU A 672 9.47 0.03 -21.98
N LYS A 673 8.46 -0.27 -21.15
CA LYS A 673 7.35 0.67 -20.93
C LYS A 673 7.81 1.96 -20.29
N PHE A 674 8.70 1.89 -19.32
CA PHE A 674 9.28 3.05 -18.65
C PHE A 674 10.12 3.88 -19.64
N LEU A 675 10.94 3.20 -20.42
CA LEU A 675 11.74 3.86 -21.44
C LEU A 675 10.86 4.56 -22.50
N ARG A 676 9.74 3.96 -22.90
CA ARG A 676 8.78 4.63 -23.80
C ARG A 676 8.18 5.88 -23.17
N ILE A 677 7.88 5.87 -21.87
CA ILE A 677 7.41 7.07 -21.17
C ILE A 677 8.53 8.10 -21.09
N LEU A 678 9.78 7.68 -20.91
CA LEU A 678 10.92 8.57 -20.78
C LEU A 678 11.39 9.16 -22.14
N TYR A 679 11.25 8.42 -23.24
CA TYR A 679 11.81 8.81 -24.56
C TYR A 679 10.75 9.17 -25.63
N ASN A 680 9.46 8.99 -25.37
CA ASN A 680 8.35 9.47 -26.19
C ASN A 680 7.64 10.64 -25.55
#